data_676e7429de91a2a7c2996723ec887735
#
_entry.id   676e7429de91a2a7c2996723ec887735
#
_cell.length_a   1.000
_cell.length_b   1.000
_cell.length_c   1.000
_cell.angle_alpha   90.00
_cell.angle_beta   90.00
_cell.angle_gamma   90.00
#
_symmetry.space_group_name_H-M   'P 1'
#
loop_
_entity.id
_entity.type
_entity.pdbx_description
1 polymer ?
#
loop_
_entity_poly.entity_id
_entity_poly.type
_entity_poly.pdbx_seq_one_letter_code
_entity_poly.pdbx_strand_id
1 'polypeptide(L)'
;MKPPKLNHALTKEQEKQIRNYGGDNIKTIKLFVDSVRKNPGQYLSSIGNEGMINCIREIFQNATDELNRKVSPCDEVWIEFFEGSFRTIVMDNGRGIDPGDMVRVFTREHTSTNFDKKEGEYPSGLHGVGSKCVNAVSSRFTVTAYRLGIGYKIEFSEGKPLAKYGVKDKKTGDIVYVPERLPDRAGAQGTVVDFEPDFDILKEITITNEDVYRLVSNLVPLFKPGAKINYLCHKLDGTEFKDTLINEDGVLTYLIRKTDKPLIKPIIFGFDNGKMKVDAALTYVANINAGADVTTYANMSPVNTQLSTPSKGFFRGVTDFFKTYMNKIFLANSKRKIEATNSDILTGLVGAVASAHMNVMFDGQAKNVCKNGDLEPFVKDVILKALQDWSKKNPEDLQKICNFFKDVATARSKAEKEKTNVIKKYKGDTITGIPEGFIKAENKDHLELFIVEGLSAASPCQTSRDTKYQAIFPIRGKMSNAFSKSREAFLKNEEVQAILSILNCGYGKNFDISKCKYDKIIILSDADYDGFHIRSLVLKFLLVYCRPLIEEGRVYAVLSPLYHVNKGTKKWRYFIDKDDFTKFVRDEFCKENKIAHLPSKKEFSKHEISSLIINNNNYDFYMDRISSNYMIDPILLEDLLLLRNEAYKNFNKFKETISKKYKYLKCEKKNNSILINGLVNGIHGDREHTIIFNDQLLNACTPLLPYLDKSEKRYLLNGKKIGLYQIISTFRNSEPKNIERAKGLGSLNDLEIGESTLSPENRKLLRYTTQDISNEIEEIRRVNDDKFKLIENVDISQYEF
;
A
#
# COMPACT_ATOMS: atom_id res chain seq x y z
N MET A 1 -45.46 0.81 3.49
CA MET A 1 -44.91 -0.55 3.28
C MET A 1 -45.34 -1.43 4.43
N LYS A 2 -45.84 -2.67 4.16
CA LYS A 2 -46.05 -3.65 5.22
C LYS A 2 -44.67 -4.16 5.68
N PRO A 3 -44.45 -4.36 6.98
CA PRO A 3 -43.18 -4.89 7.47
C PRO A 3 -42.92 -6.29 6.86
N PRO A 4 -41.63 -6.62 6.57
CA PRO A 4 -41.28 -7.93 6.04
C PRO A 4 -41.69 -9.04 7.03
N LYS A 5 -42.20 -10.14 6.49
CA LYS A 5 -42.58 -11.33 7.30
C LYS A 5 -41.51 -12.39 7.09
N LEU A 6 -41.18 -13.10 8.16
CA LEU A 6 -40.34 -14.30 8.05
C LEU A 6 -41.10 -15.41 7.31
N ASN A 7 -40.42 -16.10 6.41
CA ASN A 7 -40.99 -17.21 5.62
C ASN A 7 -40.94 -18.57 6.34
N HIS A 8 -40.42 -18.60 7.58
CA HIS A 8 -40.29 -19.79 8.41
C HIS A 8 -40.52 -19.45 9.89
N ALA A 9 -40.89 -20.43 10.70
CA ALA A 9 -41.01 -20.27 12.14
C ALA A 9 -39.60 -20.17 12.79
N LEU A 10 -39.45 -19.27 13.76
CA LEU A 10 -38.20 -19.16 14.54
C LEU A 10 -38.03 -20.38 15.46
N THR A 11 -36.83 -20.87 15.62
CA THR A 11 -36.48 -21.85 16.65
C THR A 11 -36.51 -21.18 18.03
N LYS A 12 -36.73 -22.00 19.09
CA LYS A 12 -36.69 -21.47 20.48
C LYS A 12 -35.38 -20.75 20.83
N GLU A 13 -34.30 -21.17 20.21
CA GLU A 13 -32.96 -20.57 20.40
C GLU A 13 -32.86 -19.24 19.69
N GLN A 14 -33.38 -19.12 18.47
CA GLN A 14 -33.45 -17.86 17.73
C GLN A 14 -34.36 -16.84 18.43
N GLU A 15 -35.53 -17.28 18.94
CA GLU A 15 -36.41 -16.42 19.75
C GLU A 15 -35.71 -15.92 21.02
N LYS A 16 -34.95 -16.77 21.69
CA LYS A 16 -34.16 -16.40 22.88
C LYS A 16 -33.07 -15.39 22.54
N GLN A 17 -32.37 -15.60 21.41
CA GLN A 17 -31.34 -14.65 20.94
C GLN A 17 -31.96 -13.30 20.57
N ILE A 18 -33.11 -13.27 19.88
CA ILE A 18 -33.81 -12.03 19.52
C ILE A 18 -34.30 -11.28 20.77
N ARG A 19 -34.84 -11.99 21.77
CA ARG A 19 -35.27 -11.37 23.05
C ARG A 19 -34.09 -10.82 23.85
N ASN A 20 -32.92 -11.47 23.79
CA ASN A 20 -31.72 -11.04 24.48
C ASN A 20 -30.92 -9.98 23.68
N TYR A 21 -31.32 -9.69 22.43
CA TYR A 21 -30.70 -8.64 21.63
C TYR A 21 -31.31 -7.29 22.04
N GLY A 22 -30.71 -6.67 23.04
CA GLY A 22 -31.14 -5.40 23.62
C GLY A 22 -29.97 -4.50 24.00
N GLY A 23 -30.24 -3.41 24.67
CA GLY A 23 -29.31 -2.32 24.98
C GLY A 23 -27.99 -2.73 25.63
N ASP A 24 -27.97 -3.82 26.39
CA ASP A 24 -26.75 -4.34 27.04
C ASP A 24 -25.75 -4.96 26.05
N ASN A 25 -26.20 -5.33 24.85
CA ASN A 25 -25.37 -5.89 23.77
C ASN A 25 -24.86 -4.80 22.82
N ILE A 26 -25.40 -3.58 22.87
CA ILE A 26 -24.99 -2.42 22.10
C ILE A 26 -24.01 -1.61 22.93
N LYS A 27 -22.70 -1.77 22.66
CA LYS A 27 -21.65 -1.04 23.36
C LYS A 27 -21.32 0.26 22.63
N THR A 28 -21.42 1.39 23.34
CA THR A 28 -20.98 2.70 22.81
C THR A 28 -19.52 2.96 23.23
N ILE A 29 -18.66 3.28 22.27
CA ILE A 29 -17.29 3.73 22.55
C ILE A 29 -17.36 5.21 22.90
N LYS A 30 -17.04 5.56 24.14
CA LYS A 30 -17.18 6.94 24.69
C LYS A 30 -16.07 7.89 24.27
N LEU A 31 -14.86 7.38 23.99
CA LEU A 31 -13.70 8.19 23.63
C LEU A 31 -13.28 7.91 22.18
N PHE A 32 -12.99 8.97 21.44
CA PHE A 32 -12.52 8.89 20.05
C PHE A 32 -11.25 8.05 19.93
N VAL A 33 -10.31 8.22 20.84
CA VAL A 33 -9.05 7.45 20.89
C VAL A 33 -9.32 5.95 20.97
N ASP A 34 -10.25 5.52 21.84
CA ASP A 34 -10.59 4.09 21.99
C ASP A 34 -11.25 3.54 20.70
N SER A 35 -12.00 4.39 19.96
CA SER A 35 -12.58 4.03 18.67
C SER A 35 -11.50 3.79 17.61
N VAL A 36 -10.51 4.69 17.53
CA VAL A 36 -9.36 4.56 16.62
C VAL A 36 -8.55 3.31 16.93
N ARG A 37 -8.22 3.07 18.20
CA ARG A 37 -7.44 1.90 18.62
C ARG A 37 -8.16 0.58 18.38
N LYS A 38 -9.49 0.57 18.49
CA LYS A 38 -10.30 -0.63 18.22
C LYS A 38 -10.42 -0.94 16.73
N ASN A 39 -10.54 0.07 15.88
CA ASN A 39 -10.74 -0.06 14.45
C ASN A 39 -9.75 0.83 13.67
N PRO A 40 -8.44 0.64 13.80
CA PRO A 40 -7.43 1.56 13.23
C PRO A 40 -7.50 1.64 11.71
N GLY A 41 -7.82 0.54 11.02
CA GLY A 41 -7.95 0.49 9.56
C GLY A 41 -9.02 1.44 8.99
N GLN A 42 -10.08 1.74 9.76
CA GLN A 42 -11.11 2.70 9.34
C GLN A 42 -10.56 4.14 9.26
N TYR A 43 -9.59 4.50 10.10
CA TYR A 43 -9.05 5.85 10.22
C TYR A 43 -7.72 6.04 9.48
N LEU A 44 -6.93 4.96 9.36
CA LEU A 44 -5.60 4.97 8.76
C LEU A 44 -5.53 4.24 7.42
N SER A 45 -6.65 3.68 6.94
CA SER A 45 -6.79 2.85 5.73
C SER A 45 -6.11 1.48 5.83
N SER A 46 -5.09 1.31 6.66
CA SER A 46 -4.32 0.08 6.88
C SER A 46 -3.65 0.10 8.25
N ILE A 47 -3.24 -1.06 8.75
CA ILE A 47 -2.42 -1.21 9.96
C ILE A 47 -0.95 -1.57 9.67
N GLY A 48 -0.60 -1.74 8.38
CA GLY A 48 0.77 -2.02 7.92
C GLY A 48 1.49 -0.77 7.39
N ASN A 49 2.31 -0.97 6.37
CA ASN A 49 3.13 0.08 5.75
C ASN A 49 2.34 1.33 5.33
N GLU A 50 1.19 1.14 4.68
CA GLU A 50 0.34 2.26 4.26
C GLU A 50 -0.20 3.05 5.45
N GLY A 51 -0.58 2.35 6.53
CA GLY A 51 -1.02 2.99 7.78
C GLY A 51 0.07 3.86 8.40
N MET A 52 1.31 3.35 8.45
CA MET A 52 2.45 4.11 8.97
C MET A 52 2.80 5.32 8.07
N ILE A 53 2.81 5.14 6.76
CA ILE A 53 3.01 6.25 5.80
C ILE A 53 1.90 7.30 5.96
N ASN A 54 0.65 6.90 6.22
CA ASN A 54 -0.44 7.83 6.48
C ASN A 54 -0.24 8.59 7.80
N CYS A 55 0.27 7.94 8.85
CA CYS A 55 0.63 8.63 10.10
C CYS A 55 1.69 9.73 9.86
N ILE A 56 2.76 9.40 9.15
CA ILE A 56 3.81 10.38 8.79
C ILE A 56 3.21 11.51 7.95
N ARG A 57 2.39 11.18 6.95
CA ARG A 57 1.73 12.15 6.08
C ARG A 57 0.86 13.14 6.86
N GLU A 58 0.02 12.67 7.77
CA GLU A 58 -0.90 13.54 8.53
C GLU A 58 -0.13 14.54 9.40
N ILE A 59 0.96 14.14 10.05
CA ILE A 59 1.78 15.08 10.85
C ILE A 59 2.56 16.03 9.94
N PHE A 60 3.15 15.52 8.84
CA PHE A 60 3.88 16.33 7.89
C PHE A 60 2.97 17.36 7.18
N GLN A 61 1.74 16.97 6.82
CA GLN A 61 0.77 17.89 6.23
C GLN A 61 0.36 19.01 7.18
N ASN A 62 0.24 18.72 8.49
CA ASN A 62 -0.05 19.79 9.46
C ASN A 62 1.06 20.84 9.52
N ALA A 63 2.33 20.43 9.49
CA ALA A 63 3.47 21.34 9.42
C ALA A 63 3.50 22.12 8.09
N THR A 64 3.21 21.47 6.99
CA THR A 64 3.20 22.11 5.66
C THR A 64 1.96 22.97 5.40
N ASP A 65 0.84 22.75 6.10
CA ASP A 65 -0.29 23.68 6.12
C ASP A 65 0.15 25.04 6.70
N GLU A 66 1.06 25.07 7.70
CA GLU A 66 1.66 26.31 8.19
C GLU A 66 2.54 27.00 7.13
N LEU A 67 3.30 26.24 6.30
CA LEU A 67 4.06 26.81 5.16
C LEU A 67 3.16 27.57 4.18
N ASN A 68 1.99 27.02 3.87
CA ASN A 68 1.11 27.59 2.85
C ASN A 68 0.11 28.64 3.39
N ARG A 69 0.07 28.83 4.72
CA ARG A 69 -0.86 29.77 5.34
C ARG A 69 -0.34 31.22 5.20
N LYS A 70 -1.16 32.10 4.70
CA LYS A 70 -0.80 33.52 4.39
C LYS A 70 -0.27 34.29 5.61
N VAL A 71 -0.81 34.00 6.79
CA VAL A 71 -0.46 34.72 8.05
C VAL A 71 0.57 33.98 8.91
N SER A 72 1.08 32.85 8.45
CA SER A 72 2.11 32.09 9.17
C SER A 72 3.52 32.60 8.79
N PRO A 73 4.44 32.75 9.74
CA PRO A 73 5.84 33.06 9.45
C PRO A 73 6.59 31.87 8.88
N CYS A 74 5.96 30.71 8.79
CA CYS A 74 6.61 29.46 8.39
C CYS A 74 7.20 29.55 6.98
N ASP A 75 8.49 29.21 6.87
CA ASP A 75 9.20 29.10 5.59
C ASP A 75 10.03 27.82 5.51
N GLU A 76 10.13 27.08 6.62
CA GLU A 76 10.97 25.90 6.72
C GLU A 76 10.30 24.82 7.58
N VAL A 77 10.39 23.56 7.11
CA VAL A 77 9.93 22.36 7.82
C VAL A 77 11.06 21.35 7.87
N TRP A 78 11.21 20.66 9.00
CA TRP A 78 12.16 19.56 9.18
C TRP A 78 11.40 18.27 9.41
N ILE A 79 11.88 17.21 8.83
CA ILE A 79 11.42 15.85 9.11
C ILE A 79 12.62 14.96 9.36
N GLU A 80 12.62 14.30 10.50
CA GLU A 80 13.63 13.34 10.90
C GLU A 80 12.99 11.98 11.09
N PHE A 81 13.51 10.95 10.42
CA PHE A 81 12.97 9.61 10.40
C PHE A 81 14.01 8.59 10.86
N PHE A 82 13.61 7.64 11.71
CA PHE A 82 14.46 6.58 12.23
C PHE A 82 13.98 5.24 11.70
N GLU A 83 14.69 4.63 10.75
CA GLU A 83 14.26 3.38 10.10
C GLU A 83 14.02 2.22 11.07
N GLY A 84 14.81 2.11 12.15
CA GLY A 84 14.70 1.00 13.09
C GLY A 84 13.47 1.05 13.98
N SER A 85 13.15 2.23 14.47
CA SER A 85 12.03 2.45 15.41
C SER A 85 10.80 3.00 14.72
N PHE A 86 10.90 3.43 13.47
CA PHE A 86 9.90 4.23 12.74
C PHE A 86 9.48 5.50 13.49
N ARG A 87 10.29 5.90 14.49
CA ARG A 87 10.14 7.19 15.14
C ARG A 87 10.25 8.28 14.10
N THR A 88 9.34 9.22 14.17
CA THR A 88 9.30 10.34 13.25
C THR A 88 9.19 11.64 14.04
N ILE A 89 10.03 12.61 13.71
CA ILE A 89 9.99 13.95 14.25
C ILE A 89 9.68 14.89 13.11
N VAL A 90 8.64 15.70 13.26
CA VAL A 90 8.31 16.76 12.29
C VAL A 90 8.31 18.08 13.03
N MET A 91 8.96 19.08 12.47
CA MET A 91 9.09 20.40 13.06
C MET A 91 8.80 21.47 12.00
N ASP A 92 8.08 22.50 12.37
CA ASP A 92 7.85 23.74 11.61
C ASP A 92 8.31 24.96 12.42
N ASN A 93 8.60 26.06 11.74
CA ASN A 93 8.84 27.37 12.35
C ASN A 93 7.61 28.30 12.22
N GLY A 94 6.41 27.69 12.23
CA GLY A 94 5.12 28.38 12.11
C GLY A 94 4.68 29.11 13.39
N ARG A 95 3.36 29.27 13.53
CA ARG A 95 2.77 30.03 14.63
C ARG A 95 2.86 29.38 16.00
N GLY A 96 3.18 28.07 16.07
CA GLY A 96 3.09 27.29 17.29
C GLY A 96 1.63 27.09 17.75
N ILE A 97 1.46 26.30 18.82
CA ILE A 97 0.16 25.95 19.40
C ILE A 97 0.01 26.63 20.76
N ASP A 98 -1.17 27.20 21.04
CA ASP A 98 -1.47 27.73 22.34
C ASP A 98 -1.45 26.64 23.45
N PRO A 99 -0.80 26.85 24.61
CA PRO A 99 -0.72 25.82 25.65
C PRO A 99 -2.10 25.32 26.11
N GLY A 100 -3.11 26.19 26.15
CA GLY A 100 -4.49 25.82 26.49
C GLY A 100 -5.16 24.91 25.48
N ASP A 101 -4.64 24.87 24.24
CA ASP A 101 -5.16 24.09 23.15
C ASP A 101 -4.42 22.77 22.90
N MET A 102 -3.17 22.64 23.42
CA MET A 102 -2.30 21.50 23.10
C MET A 102 -2.95 20.14 23.42
N VAL A 103 -3.69 20.02 24.54
CA VAL A 103 -4.39 18.78 24.87
C VAL A 103 -5.54 18.51 23.89
N ARG A 104 -6.42 19.50 23.71
CA ARG A 104 -7.65 19.32 22.91
C ARG A 104 -7.36 19.08 21.43
N VAL A 105 -6.31 19.70 20.89
CA VAL A 105 -5.91 19.56 19.49
C VAL A 105 -5.48 18.13 19.16
N PHE A 106 -4.93 17.38 20.13
CA PHE A 106 -4.43 16.02 19.90
C PHE A 106 -5.31 14.92 20.51
N THR A 107 -6.41 15.26 21.20
CA THR A 107 -7.28 14.26 21.84
C THR A 107 -8.76 14.36 21.44
N ARG A 108 -9.28 15.56 21.11
CA ARG A 108 -10.70 15.76 20.82
C ARG A 108 -10.94 15.83 19.32
N GLU A 109 -11.85 15.01 18.80
CA GLU A 109 -12.30 15.06 17.41
C GLU A 109 -12.88 16.44 17.06
N HIS A 110 -12.89 16.76 15.78
CA HIS A 110 -13.42 18.02 15.25
C HIS A 110 -12.80 19.26 15.88
N THR A 111 -11.52 19.23 16.22
CA THR A 111 -10.76 20.38 16.73
C THR A 111 -9.70 20.77 15.70
N SER A 112 -9.87 21.90 15.03
CA SER A 112 -8.93 22.43 14.04
C SER A 112 -9.11 23.93 13.89
N THR A 113 -8.02 24.64 13.64
CA THR A 113 -8.04 26.05 13.21
C THR A 113 -8.47 26.22 11.74
N ASN A 114 -8.64 25.10 11.03
CA ASN A 114 -9.03 25.06 9.61
C ASN A 114 -10.54 25.13 9.39
N PHE A 115 -11.36 25.23 10.44
CA PHE A 115 -12.83 25.41 10.30
C PHE A 115 -13.20 26.84 9.90
N ASP A 116 -12.51 27.85 10.41
CA ASP A 116 -12.71 29.26 10.06
C ASP A 116 -11.79 29.66 8.88
N LYS A 117 -12.10 29.14 7.70
CA LYS A 117 -11.31 29.38 6.50
C LYS A 117 -11.54 30.77 5.95
N LYS A 118 -10.46 31.44 5.62
CA LYS A 118 -10.49 32.68 4.84
C LYS A 118 -10.38 32.38 3.35
N GLU A 119 -10.91 33.25 2.54
CA GLU A 119 -10.83 33.17 1.09
C GLU A 119 -9.36 33.08 0.64
N GLY A 120 -9.06 32.06 -0.19
CA GLY A 120 -7.71 31.75 -0.63
C GLY A 120 -6.88 30.92 0.35
N GLU A 121 -7.49 30.30 1.38
CA GLU A 121 -6.86 29.30 2.22
C GLU A 121 -7.40 27.90 1.89
N TYR A 122 -6.50 26.97 1.59
CA TYR A 122 -6.81 25.62 1.13
C TYR A 122 -6.11 24.56 1.98
N PRO A 123 -6.50 24.38 3.25
CA PRO A 123 -5.83 23.44 4.15
C PRO A 123 -6.03 21.99 3.70
N SER A 124 -5.04 21.15 3.96
CA SER A 124 -5.10 19.70 3.70
C SER A 124 -5.97 18.97 4.72
N GLY A 125 -5.97 19.44 5.98
CA GLY A 125 -6.68 18.85 7.12
C GLY A 125 -8.06 19.50 7.31
N LEU A 126 -9.14 18.82 6.87
CA LEU A 126 -10.51 19.37 6.95
C LEU A 126 -11.28 18.95 8.19
N HIS A 127 -11.11 17.71 8.64
CA HIS A 127 -11.93 17.13 9.69
C HIS A 127 -11.34 17.25 11.09
N GLY A 128 -10.08 17.71 11.19
CA GLY A 128 -9.39 17.86 12.47
C GLY A 128 -9.27 16.55 13.25
N VAL A 129 -9.07 15.41 12.54
CA VAL A 129 -8.96 14.08 13.17
C VAL A 129 -7.59 13.42 12.95
N GLY A 130 -6.82 13.81 11.93
CA GLY A 130 -5.59 13.12 11.51
C GLY A 130 -4.55 13.00 12.63
N SER A 131 -4.11 14.12 13.22
CA SER A 131 -3.12 14.10 14.32
C SER A 131 -3.58 13.32 15.56
N LYS A 132 -4.90 13.26 15.78
CA LYS A 132 -5.49 12.50 16.90
C LYS A 132 -5.47 11.00 16.63
N CYS A 133 -5.66 10.60 15.37
CA CYS A 133 -5.49 9.21 14.95
C CYS A 133 -4.03 8.77 15.13
N VAL A 134 -3.07 9.61 14.73
CA VAL A 134 -1.64 9.30 14.92
C VAL A 134 -1.32 9.20 16.41
N ASN A 135 -1.75 10.14 17.24
CA ASN A 135 -1.57 10.07 18.68
C ASN A 135 -2.18 8.78 19.28
N ALA A 136 -3.38 8.39 18.83
CA ALA A 136 -4.07 7.19 19.33
C ALA A 136 -3.31 5.88 19.02
N VAL A 137 -2.57 5.82 17.91
CA VAL A 137 -1.80 4.64 17.48
C VAL A 137 -0.30 4.78 17.78
N SER A 138 0.07 5.70 18.64
CA SER A 138 1.46 5.92 19.07
C SER A 138 1.67 5.42 20.51
N SER A 139 2.74 4.66 20.72
CA SER A 139 3.22 4.29 22.06
C SER A 139 3.76 5.50 22.81
N ARG A 140 4.37 6.45 22.07
CA ARG A 140 4.85 7.73 22.55
C ARG A 140 4.52 8.82 21.54
N PHE A 141 3.94 9.91 22.01
CA PHE A 141 3.62 11.09 21.20
C PHE A 141 3.91 12.34 22.00
N THR A 142 4.87 13.14 21.56
CA THR A 142 5.35 14.33 22.24
C THR A 142 5.11 15.56 21.38
N VAL A 143 4.53 16.58 21.96
CA VAL A 143 4.33 17.88 21.31
C VAL A 143 5.09 18.95 22.08
N THR A 144 5.92 19.71 21.38
CA THR A 144 6.59 20.90 21.88
C THR A 144 6.20 22.08 21.00
N ALA A 145 5.72 23.16 21.57
CA ALA A 145 5.35 24.35 20.83
C ALA A 145 6.02 25.58 21.42
N TYR A 146 6.54 26.43 20.56
CA TYR A 146 7.13 27.72 20.90
C TYR A 146 6.30 28.85 20.27
N ARG A 147 5.95 29.84 21.09
CA ARG A 147 5.30 31.06 20.63
C ARG A 147 6.00 32.28 21.25
N LEU A 148 6.58 33.11 20.38
CA LEU A 148 7.32 34.31 20.80
C LEU A 148 8.41 34.02 21.87
N GLY A 149 9.11 32.89 21.70
CA GLY A 149 10.19 32.46 22.61
C GLY A 149 9.73 31.69 23.84
N ILE A 150 8.42 31.61 24.12
CA ILE A 150 7.87 30.85 25.24
C ILE A 150 7.53 29.44 24.81
N GLY A 151 8.10 28.43 25.45
CA GLY A 151 7.96 27.03 25.12
C GLY A 151 7.06 26.25 26.07
N TYR A 152 6.30 25.30 25.51
CA TYR A 152 5.49 24.33 26.27
C TYR A 152 5.65 22.95 25.67
N LYS A 153 5.60 21.93 26.53
CA LYS A 153 5.70 20.53 26.16
C LYS A 153 4.60 19.70 26.82
N ILE A 154 4.08 18.74 26.06
CA ILE A 154 3.17 17.71 26.59
C ILE A 154 3.47 16.38 25.93
N GLU A 155 3.30 15.29 26.69
CA GLU A 155 3.53 13.92 26.23
C GLU A 155 2.27 13.08 26.41
N PHE A 156 2.06 12.22 25.43
CA PHE A 156 0.94 11.29 25.38
C PHE A 156 1.46 9.87 25.19
N SER A 157 0.69 8.89 25.63
CA SER A 157 0.85 7.49 25.31
C SER A 157 -0.52 6.93 24.96
N GLU A 158 -0.60 6.20 23.85
CA GLU A 158 -1.83 5.56 23.39
C GLU A 158 -3.01 6.55 23.28
N GLY A 159 -2.72 7.78 22.86
CA GLY A 159 -3.69 8.87 22.70
C GLY A 159 -4.11 9.58 23.97
N LYS A 160 -3.55 9.26 25.14
CA LYS A 160 -3.90 9.85 26.43
C LYS A 160 -2.72 10.65 26.99
N PRO A 161 -2.95 11.86 27.53
CA PRO A 161 -1.88 12.61 28.18
C PRO A 161 -1.32 11.82 29.37
N LEU A 162 -0.01 11.90 29.59
CA LEU A 162 0.62 11.22 30.73
C LEU A 162 0.16 11.82 32.04
N ALA A 163 0.01 10.97 33.06
CA ALA A 163 -0.50 11.34 34.38
C ALA A 163 0.28 12.50 35.07
N LYS A 164 1.59 12.65 34.75
CA LYS A 164 2.43 13.74 35.30
C LYS A 164 1.97 15.16 34.92
N TYR A 165 1.17 15.30 33.86
CA TYR A 165 0.57 16.56 33.42
C TYR A 165 -0.81 16.81 34.02
N GLY A 166 -1.38 15.86 34.78
CA GLY A 166 -2.70 15.96 35.39
C GLY A 166 -2.69 16.82 36.63
N VAL A 167 -3.50 17.88 36.65
CA VAL A 167 -3.72 18.77 37.81
C VAL A 167 -5.20 18.68 38.17
N LYS A 168 -5.51 18.52 39.45
CA LYS A 168 -6.89 18.51 39.94
C LYS A 168 -7.45 19.93 39.94
N ASP A 169 -8.52 20.18 39.20
CA ASP A 169 -9.21 21.46 39.19
C ASP A 169 -9.84 21.68 40.58
N LYS A 170 -9.54 22.82 41.19
CA LYS A 170 -10.02 23.15 42.53
C LYS A 170 -11.52 23.42 42.63
N LYS A 171 -12.17 23.76 41.48
CA LYS A 171 -13.60 24.07 41.42
C LYS A 171 -14.46 22.85 41.11
N THR A 172 -14.04 22.05 40.10
CA THR A 172 -14.83 20.90 39.62
C THR A 172 -14.37 19.58 40.23
N GLY A 173 -13.14 19.50 40.73
CA GLY A 173 -12.53 18.28 41.22
C GLY A 173 -12.00 17.36 40.11
N ASP A 174 -12.20 17.73 38.83
CA ASP A 174 -11.76 16.96 37.66
C ASP A 174 -10.26 17.06 37.41
N ILE A 175 -9.69 16.09 36.74
CA ILE A 175 -8.28 16.15 36.29
C ILE A 175 -8.23 16.92 34.97
N VAL A 176 -7.53 18.05 35.00
CA VAL A 176 -7.19 18.87 33.84
C VAL A 176 -5.71 18.70 33.55
N TYR A 177 -5.37 18.45 32.29
CA TYR A 177 -3.99 18.29 31.85
C TYR A 177 -3.39 19.61 31.40
N VAL A 178 -2.25 19.97 32.01
CA VAL A 178 -1.54 21.25 31.77
C VAL A 178 -0.17 20.96 31.18
N PRO A 179 0.17 21.50 29.98
CA PRO A 179 1.52 21.37 29.42
C PRO A 179 2.60 21.96 30.34
N GLU A 180 3.74 21.31 30.37
CA GLU A 180 4.93 21.75 31.06
C GLU A 180 5.52 23.01 30.39
N ARG A 181 5.77 24.07 31.13
CA ARG A 181 6.49 25.24 30.62
C ARG A 181 7.98 24.93 30.51
N LEU A 182 8.55 25.17 29.34
CA LEU A 182 9.98 25.04 29.09
C LEU A 182 10.72 26.35 29.36
N PRO A 183 12.06 26.33 29.54
CA PRO A 183 12.86 27.52 29.58
C PRO A 183 12.67 28.39 28.33
N ASP A 184 12.55 29.71 28.55
CA ASP A 184 12.38 30.67 27.46
C ASP A 184 13.59 30.65 26.52
N ARG A 185 13.32 30.69 25.19
CA ARG A 185 14.34 30.73 24.14
C ARG A 185 14.02 31.89 23.20
N ALA A 186 14.81 32.95 23.27
CA ALA A 186 14.62 34.09 22.38
C ALA A 186 14.66 33.67 20.91
N GLY A 187 13.64 34.08 20.13
CA GLY A 187 13.51 33.75 18.71
C GLY A 187 12.96 32.37 18.40
N ALA A 188 12.73 31.48 19.40
CA ALA A 188 12.12 30.19 19.16
C ALA A 188 10.63 30.33 18.78
N GLN A 189 10.23 29.68 17.70
CA GLN A 189 8.89 29.74 17.15
C GLN A 189 8.56 28.41 16.44
N GLY A 190 7.29 27.95 16.50
CA GLY A 190 6.81 26.82 15.77
C GLY A 190 6.40 25.61 16.60
N THR A 191 6.24 24.48 15.95
CA THR A 191 5.78 23.23 16.58
C THR A 191 6.71 22.08 16.26
N VAL A 192 6.95 21.20 17.22
CA VAL A 192 7.65 19.93 17.08
C VAL A 192 6.72 18.82 17.51
N VAL A 193 6.48 17.87 16.64
CA VAL A 193 5.78 16.61 16.93
C VAL A 193 6.77 15.47 16.79
N ASP A 194 6.95 14.69 17.85
CA ASP A 194 7.85 13.54 17.91
C ASP A 194 7.03 12.32 18.35
N PHE A 195 6.88 11.33 17.47
CA PHE A 195 6.05 10.17 17.75
C PHE A 195 6.74 8.85 17.40
N GLU A 196 6.36 7.83 18.14
CA GLU A 196 6.75 6.44 17.94
C GLU A 196 5.48 5.59 17.77
N PRO A 197 5.40 4.72 16.75
CA PRO A 197 4.23 3.88 16.54
C PRO A 197 4.01 2.91 17.70
N ASP A 198 2.74 2.56 17.95
CA ASP A 198 2.36 1.45 18.81
C ASP A 198 2.29 0.17 17.98
N PHE A 199 3.25 -0.74 18.18
CA PHE A 199 3.34 -2.00 17.44
C PHE A 199 2.28 -3.02 17.83
N ASP A 200 1.51 -2.78 18.89
CA ASP A 200 0.32 -3.57 19.19
C ASP A 200 -0.82 -3.25 18.22
N ILE A 201 -0.80 -2.06 17.59
CA ILE A 201 -1.79 -1.59 16.62
C ILE A 201 -1.26 -1.62 15.20
N LEU A 202 -0.10 -0.99 14.96
CA LEU A 202 0.54 -0.93 13.64
C LEU A 202 1.51 -2.12 13.50
N LYS A 203 1.18 -3.06 12.61
CA LYS A 203 1.85 -4.36 12.49
C LYS A 203 2.57 -4.49 11.15
N GLU A 204 3.63 -5.31 11.15
CA GLU A 204 4.38 -5.66 9.93
C GLU A 204 4.88 -4.45 9.13
N ILE A 205 5.34 -3.40 9.85
CA ILE A 205 5.88 -2.20 9.22
C ILE A 205 7.29 -2.51 8.71
N THR A 206 7.51 -2.24 7.41
CA THR A 206 8.79 -2.45 6.73
C THR A 206 9.19 -1.25 5.88
N ILE A 207 8.61 -0.06 6.16
CA ILE A 207 8.92 1.16 5.40
C ILE A 207 10.40 1.53 5.54
N THR A 208 10.94 2.05 4.46
CA THR A 208 12.35 2.43 4.34
C THR A 208 12.51 3.94 4.18
N ASN A 209 13.77 4.39 4.18
CA ASN A 209 14.12 5.76 3.81
C ASN A 209 13.48 6.18 2.48
N GLU A 210 13.52 5.30 1.47
CA GLU A 210 13.00 5.59 0.13
C GLU A 210 11.50 5.87 0.15
N ASP A 211 10.74 5.15 0.98
CA ASP A 211 9.28 5.33 1.09
C ASP A 211 8.94 6.69 1.70
N VAL A 212 9.62 7.07 2.78
CA VAL A 212 9.38 8.36 3.46
C VAL A 212 9.92 9.52 2.63
N TYR A 213 11.11 9.39 2.06
CA TYR A 213 11.68 10.41 1.19
C TYR A 213 10.82 10.65 -0.05
N ARG A 214 10.28 9.59 -0.67
CA ARG A 214 9.33 9.69 -1.79
C ARG A 214 8.04 10.41 -1.39
N LEU A 215 7.49 10.11 -0.20
CA LEU A 215 6.33 10.84 0.33
C LEU A 215 6.63 12.33 0.41
N VAL A 216 7.74 12.71 1.02
CA VAL A 216 8.13 14.11 1.23
C VAL A 216 8.42 14.81 -0.11
N SER A 217 9.27 14.21 -0.94
CA SER A 217 9.71 14.81 -2.22
C SER A 217 8.57 15.02 -3.21
N ASN A 218 7.56 14.15 -3.21
CA ASN A 218 6.37 14.29 -4.06
C ASN A 218 5.45 15.44 -3.64
N LEU A 219 5.53 15.90 -2.38
CA LEU A 219 4.71 17.02 -1.90
C LEU A 219 5.41 18.38 -2.05
N VAL A 220 6.73 18.42 -2.18
CA VAL A 220 7.51 19.67 -2.30
C VAL A 220 6.97 20.60 -3.40
N PRO A 221 6.60 20.12 -4.61
CA PRO A 221 6.08 20.96 -5.67
C PRO A 221 4.77 21.71 -5.34
N LEU A 222 4.12 21.34 -4.24
CA LEU A 222 2.82 21.91 -3.84
C LEU A 222 2.96 23.07 -2.83
N PHE A 223 4.16 23.31 -2.32
CA PHE A 223 4.41 24.35 -1.33
C PHE A 223 4.63 25.70 -2.01
N LYS A 224 4.61 26.78 -1.22
CA LYS A 224 4.92 28.10 -1.73
C LYS A 224 6.37 28.14 -2.25
N PRO A 225 6.67 28.93 -3.32
CA PRO A 225 8.04 29.09 -3.81
C PRO A 225 8.99 29.55 -2.72
N GLY A 226 10.20 28.96 -2.68
CA GLY A 226 11.23 29.22 -1.67
C GLY A 226 11.04 28.45 -0.36
N ALA A 227 9.95 27.73 -0.17
CA ALA A 227 9.78 26.85 1.01
C ALA A 227 10.84 25.76 1.04
N LYS A 228 11.43 25.51 2.22
CA LYS A 228 12.47 24.51 2.44
C LYS A 228 11.98 23.37 3.29
N ILE A 229 12.28 22.16 2.86
CA ILE A 229 12.06 20.94 3.63
C ILE A 229 13.40 20.29 3.89
N ASN A 230 13.82 20.26 5.16
CA ASN A 230 15.03 19.58 5.58
C ASN A 230 14.67 18.15 5.98
N TYR A 231 15.20 17.19 5.24
CA TYR A 231 14.99 15.77 5.46
C TYR A 231 16.23 15.12 6.07
N LEU A 232 16.04 14.36 7.15
CA LEU A 232 17.08 13.57 7.79
C LEU A 232 16.54 12.17 8.05
N CYS A 233 17.26 11.15 7.63
CA CYS A 233 16.96 9.76 7.97
C CYS A 233 18.16 9.11 8.65
N HIS A 234 17.91 8.48 9.79
CA HIS A 234 18.83 7.57 10.47
C HIS A 234 18.54 6.16 9.99
N LYS A 235 19.41 5.63 9.12
CA LYS A 235 19.24 4.29 8.56
C LYS A 235 19.64 3.20 9.54
N LEU A 236 19.13 1.99 9.29
CA LEU A 236 19.43 0.81 10.12
C LEU A 236 20.92 0.44 10.15
N ASP A 237 21.65 0.72 9.08
CA ASP A 237 23.10 0.47 8.99
C ASP A 237 23.94 1.51 9.75
N GLY A 238 23.28 2.47 10.38
CA GLY A 238 23.91 3.54 11.14
C GLY A 238 24.37 4.72 10.30
N THR A 239 24.12 4.71 9.01
CA THR A 239 24.40 5.88 8.15
C THR A 239 23.24 6.87 8.23
N GLU A 240 23.52 8.13 7.91
CA GLU A 240 22.51 9.16 7.80
C GLU A 240 22.34 9.56 6.34
N PHE A 241 21.08 9.73 5.94
CA PHE A 241 20.72 10.35 4.67
C PHE A 241 20.14 11.74 4.96
N LYS A 242 20.76 12.78 4.38
CA LYS A 242 20.35 14.18 4.54
C LYS A 242 20.08 14.80 3.18
N ASP A 243 18.99 15.54 3.07
CA ASP A 243 18.69 16.34 1.90
C ASP A 243 17.89 17.59 2.28
N THR A 244 18.03 18.65 1.48
CA THR A 244 17.23 19.86 1.60
C THR A 244 16.49 20.10 0.29
N LEU A 245 15.20 19.87 0.33
CA LEU A 245 14.29 20.01 -0.80
C LEU A 245 13.72 21.44 -0.83
N ILE A 246 13.87 22.12 -1.94
CA ILE A 246 13.36 23.49 -2.13
C ILE A 246 12.36 23.45 -3.29
N ASN A 247 11.23 24.11 -3.11
CA ASN A 247 10.30 24.34 -4.20
C ASN A 247 10.73 25.62 -4.95
N GLU A 248 11.32 25.46 -6.14
CA GLU A 248 11.74 26.57 -6.98
C GLU A 248 10.61 26.97 -7.96
N ASP A 249 10.04 26.00 -8.66
CA ASP A 249 9.14 26.22 -9.80
C ASP A 249 7.76 25.54 -9.68
N GLY A 250 7.33 25.16 -8.48
CA GLY A 250 6.03 24.53 -8.25
C GLY A 250 5.87 23.19 -8.97
N VAL A 251 4.71 22.98 -9.58
CA VAL A 251 4.40 21.74 -10.33
C VAL A 251 5.32 21.51 -11.54
N LEU A 252 6.04 22.54 -12.01
CA LEU A 252 7.03 22.42 -13.06
C LEU A 252 8.25 21.61 -12.61
N THR A 253 8.71 21.77 -11.37
CA THR A 253 9.82 21.00 -10.81
C THR A 253 9.55 19.50 -10.90
N TYR A 254 8.31 19.07 -10.60
CA TYR A 254 7.92 17.68 -10.73
C TYR A 254 7.99 17.20 -12.18
N LEU A 255 7.52 18.01 -13.13
CA LEU A 255 7.51 17.66 -14.54
C LEU A 255 8.93 17.51 -15.11
N ILE A 256 9.83 18.43 -14.76
CA ILE A 256 11.25 18.40 -15.19
C ILE A 256 11.95 17.14 -14.70
N ARG A 257 11.71 16.74 -13.44
CA ARG A 257 12.29 15.52 -12.86
C ARG A 257 11.84 14.25 -13.58
N LYS A 258 10.65 14.28 -14.18
CA LYS A 258 10.01 13.12 -14.82
C LYS A 258 10.31 12.99 -16.32
N THR A 259 10.87 14.03 -16.95
CA THR A 259 10.93 14.13 -18.43
C THR A 259 12.31 14.51 -18.94
N ASP A 260 13.11 13.54 -19.34
CA ASP A 260 14.49 13.80 -19.81
C ASP A 260 14.55 14.48 -21.18
N LYS A 261 13.60 14.23 -22.08
CA LYS A 261 13.56 14.78 -23.45
C LYS A 261 12.13 15.18 -23.84
N PRO A 262 11.65 16.35 -23.40
CA PRO A 262 10.33 16.82 -23.78
C PRO A 262 10.29 17.22 -25.26
N LEU A 263 9.18 16.93 -25.94
CA LEU A 263 8.92 17.35 -27.33
C LEU A 263 8.83 18.87 -27.46
N ILE A 264 8.28 19.53 -26.44
CA ILE A 264 8.13 20.98 -26.31
C ILE A 264 8.53 21.41 -24.91
N LYS A 265 8.83 22.71 -24.74
CA LYS A 265 8.98 23.28 -23.41
C LYS A 265 7.68 23.08 -22.61
N PRO A 266 7.77 22.79 -21.29
CA PRO A 266 6.60 22.65 -20.46
C PRO A 266 5.67 23.86 -20.54
N ILE A 267 4.38 23.60 -20.68
CA ILE A 267 3.33 24.61 -20.60
C ILE A 267 2.86 24.66 -19.16
N ILE A 268 2.94 25.84 -18.55
CA ILE A 268 2.58 26.06 -17.15
C ILE A 268 1.36 26.97 -17.11
N PHE A 269 0.43 26.65 -16.24
CA PHE A 269 -0.76 27.47 -16.01
C PHE A 269 -1.23 27.38 -14.57
N GLY A 270 -1.79 28.49 -14.09
CA GLY A 270 -2.37 28.56 -12.76
C GLY A 270 -3.46 29.62 -12.71
N PHE A 271 -4.44 29.38 -11.87
CA PHE A 271 -5.51 30.32 -11.59
C PHE A 271 -6.08 30.10 -10.21
N ASP A 272 -6.32 31.18 -9.49
CA ASP A 272 -6.89 31.17 -8.14
C ASP A 272 -8.03 32.23 -8.12
N ASN A 273 -9.25 31.77 -7.78
CA ASN A 273 -10.43 32.65 -7.64
C ASN A 273 -10.83 32.87 -6.17
N GLY A 274 -9.97 32.49 -5.23
CA GLY A 274 -10.21 32.58 -3.80
C GLY A 274 -11.00 31.40 -3.20
N LYS A 275 -11.82 30.71 -4.01
CA LYS A 275 -12.59 29.51 -3.62
C LYS A 275 -11.98 28.22 -4.14
N MET A 276 -11.44 28.27 -5.33
CA MET A 276 -10.78 27.17 -6.03
C MET A 276 -9.48 27.67 -6.64
N LYS A 277 -8.45 26.81 -6.59
CA LYS A 277 -7.15 27.07 -7.21
C LYS A 277 -6.75 25.88 -8.06
N VAL A 278 -6.05 26.11 -9.14
CA VAL A 278 -5.36 25.10 -9.92
C VAL A 278 -3.99 25.63 -10.35
N ASP A 279 -2.96 24.83 -10.12
CA ASP A 279 -1.63 24.97 -10.69
C ASP A 279 -1.35 23.71 -11.47
N ALA A 280 -1.00 23.82 -12.75
CA ALA A 280 -0.74 22.65 -13.57
C ALA A 280 0.38 22.92 -14.57
N ALA A 281 1.06 21.86 -14.96
CA ALA A 281 2.07 21.87 -16.00
C ALA A 281 1.89 20.66 -16.90
N LEU A 282 2.16 20.80 -18.19
CA LEU A 282 2.18 19.68 -19.11
C LEU A 282 3.25 19.84 -20.18
N THR A 283 3.70 18.69 -20.69
CA THR A 283 4.52 18.56 -21.89
C THR A 283 4.19 17.25 -22.59
N TYR A 284 4.83 17.01 -23.70
CA TYR A 284 4.73 15.74 -24.44
C TYR A 284 6.08 15.11 -24.62
N VAL A 285 6.12 13.78 -24.66
CA VAL A 285 7.30 12.99 -25.09
C VAL A 285 7.00 12.35 -26.44
N ALA A 286 7.98 12.31 -27.31
CA ALA A 286 7.84 11.75 -28.67
C ALA A 286 7.83 10.23 -28.66
N ASN A 287 6.89 9.62 -27.94
CA ASN A 287 6.73 8.17 -27.83
C ASN A 287 5.28 7.78 -28.15
N ILE A 288 5.06 7.21 -29.33
CA ILE A 288 3.72 6.78 -29.81
C ILE A 288 3.12 5.63 -29.04
N ASN A 289 3.90 4.93 -28.23
CA ASN A 289 3.44 3.83 -27.38
C ASN A 289 3.20 4.26 -25.91
N ALA A 290 3.57 5.50 -25.55
CA ALA A 290 3.39 6.00 -24.19
C ALA A 290 1.93 6.47 -24.00
N GLY A 291 1.28 5.97 -22.94
CA GLY A 291 0.02 6.55 -22.46
C GLY A 291 0.24 7.91 -21.77
N ALA A 292 -0.84 8.55 -21.32
CA ALA A 292 -0.73 9.74 -20.50
C ALA A 292 -0.16 9.39 -19.12
N ASP A 293 0.88 10.11 -18.70
CA ASP A 293 1.46 10.05 -17.37
C ASP A 293 1.20 11.38 -16.65
N VAL A 294 0.14 11.41 -15.85
CA VAL A 294 -0.30 12.62 -15.15
C VAL A 294 -0.43 12.33 -13.66
N THR A 295 0.16 13.18 -12.83
CA THR A 295 0.00 13.12 -11.38
C THR A 295 -0.97 14.21 -10.94
N THR A 296 -1.90 13.86 -10.05
CA THR A 296 -2.97 14.75 -9.60
C THR A 296 -2.97 14.91 -8.10
N TYR A 297 -3.17 16.14 -7.64
CA TYR A 297 -3.28 16.49 -6.24
C TYR A 297 -4.55 17.31 -6.00
N ALA A 298 -5.15 17.12 -4.83
CA ALA A 298 -6.24 17.94 -4.33
C ALA A 298 -5.96 18.34 -2.87
N ASN A 299 -5.93 19.64 -2.55
CA ASN A 299 -5.56 20.19 -1.25
C ASN A 299 -4.34 19.46 -0.66
N MET A 300 -3.23 19.41 -1.43
CA MET A 300 -1.95 18.79 -1.06
C MET A 300 -1.99 17.28 -0.81
N SER A 301 -3.10 16.62 -1.10
CA SER A 301 -3.19 15.17 -1.03
C SER A 301 -3.05 14.58 -2.44
N PRO A 302 -2.17 13.58 -2.65
CA PRO A 302 -2.14 12.85 -3.91
C PRO A 302 -3.46 12.09 -4.08
N VAL A 303 -4.06 12.19 -5.27
CA VAL A 303 -5.35 11.57 -5.56
C VAL A 303 -5.28 10.71 -6.82
N ASN A 304 -6.19 9.73 -6.90
CA ASN A 304 -6.30 8.87 -8.07
C ASN A 304 -6.67 9.69 -9.32
N THR A 305 -5.76 9.69 -10.29
CA THR A 305 -5.88 10.47 -11.53
C THR A 305 -7.03 10.01 -12.41
N GLN A 306 -7.46 8.77 -12.36
CA GLN A 306 -8.55 8.26 -13.21
C GLN A 306 -9.93 8.60 -12.65
N LEU A 307 -10.05 8.71 -11.33
CA LEU A 307 -11.33 8.81 -10.63
C LEU A 307 -11.65 10.23 -10.16
N SER A 308 -10.63 11.07 -9.95
CA SER A 308 -10.79 12.39 -9.35
C SER A 308 -11.28 13.47 -10.32
N THR A 309 -12.09 14.39 -9.84
CA THR A 309 -12.66 15.47 -10.65
C THR A 309 -11.63 16.45 -11.22
N PRO A 310 -10.54 16.84 -10.52
CA PRO A 310 -9.53 17.72 -11.12
C PRO A 310 -8.85 17.11 -12.35
N SER A 311 -8.49 15.84 -12.30
CA SER A 311 -7.86 15.16 -13.43
C SER A 311 -8.81 15.01 -14.62
N LYS A 312 -10.10 14.74 -14.36
CA LYS A 312 -11.11 14.73 -15.43
C LYS A 312 -11.19 16.07 -16.12
N GLY A 313 -11.20 17.16 -15.35
CA GLY A 313 -11.15 18.54 -15.89
C GLY A 313 -9.90 18.78 -16.71
N PHE A 314 -8.73 18.36 -16.22
CA PHE A 314 -7.46 18.48 -16.94
C PHE A 314 -7.49 17.73 -18.28
N PHE A 315 -7.83 16.46 -18.27
CA PHE A 315 -7.87 15.65 -19.50
C PHE A 315 -8.89 16.21 -20.50
N ARG A 316 -10.07 16.66 -20.03
CA ARG A 316 -11.08 17.29 -20.90
C ARG A 316 -10.56 18.59 -21.48
N GLY A 317 -9.96 19.48 -20.69
CA GLY A 317 -9.40 20.73 -21.17
C GLY A 317 -8.36 20.52 -22.27
N VAL A 318 -7.40 19.61 -22.04
CA VAL A 318 -6.35 19.27 -23.00
C VAL A 318 -6.95 18.65 -24.27
N THR A 319 -7.82 17.65 -24.12
CA THR A 319 -8.40 16.94 -25.28
C THR A 319 -9.34 17.82 -26.08
N ASP A 320 -10.17 18.63 -25.45
CA ASP A 320 -11.11 19.50 -26.14
C ASP A 320 -10.37 20.56 -26.97
N PHE A 321 -9.29 21.15 -26.42
CA PHE A 321 -8.47 22.12 -27.15
C PHE A 321 -7.80 21.49 -28.37
N PHE A 322 -6.93 20.49 -28.13
CA PHE A 322 -6.11 19.92 -29.18
C PHE A 322 -6.93 19.17 -30.24
N LYS A 323 -7.96 18.43 -29.84
CA LYS A 323 -8.84 17.75 -30.78
C LYS A 323 -9.60 18.73 -31.69
N THR A 324 -10.09 19.82 -31.10
CA THR A 324 -10.77 20.86 -31.86
C THR A 324 -9.80 21.54 -32.85
N TYR A 325 -8.59 21.89 -32.38
CA TYR A 325 -7.57 22.51 -33.22
C TYR A 325 -7.12 21.58 -34.35
N MET A 326 -6.82 20.33 -34.02
CA MET A 326 -6.41 19.30 -35.00
C MET A 326 -7.47 19.11 -36.09
N ASN A 327 -8.71 18.87 -35.72
CA ASN A 327 -9.75 18.49 -36.68
C ASN A 327 -10.31 19.68 -37.49
N LYS A 328 -10.44 20.87 -36.87
CA LYS A 328 -11.00 22.05 -37.53
C LYS A 328 -9.97 22.90 -38.26
N ILE A 329 -8.70 22.90 -37.83
CA ILE A 329 -7.69 23.82 -38.36
C ILE A 329 -6.55 23.04 -39.03
N PHE A 330 -5.84 22.17 -38.28
CA PHE A 330 -4.61 21.53 -38.73
C PHE A 330 -4.85 20.45 -39.82
N LEU A 331 -5.87 19.64 -39.68
CA LEU A 331 -6.22 18.55 -40.59
C LEU A 331 -7.33 18.90 -41.57
N ALA A 332 -7.92 20.08 -41.48
CA ALA A 332 -9.06 20.51 -42.31
C ALA A 332 -8.82 20.38 -43.82
N ASN A 333 -7.59 20.69 -44.28
CA ASN A 333 -7.19 20.63 -45.69
C ASN A 333 -6.36 19.36 -46.00
N SER A 334 -6.35 18.34 -45.14
CA SER A 334 -5.60 17.11 -45.36
C SER A 334 -6.23 16.28 -46.48
N LYS A 335 -5.43 15.92 -47.49
CA LYS A 335 -5.86 14.98 -48.54
C LYS A 335 -6.33 13.63 -48.03
N ARG A 336 -5.97 13.25 -46.82
CA ARG A 336 -6.41 12.03 -46.12
C ARG A 336 -7.39 12.44 -45.01
N LYS A 337 -8.60 11.90 -45.02
CA LYS A 337 -9.58 12.05 -43.96
C LYS A 337 -9.11 11.31 -42.73
N ILE A 338 -8.23 11.92 -41.93
CA ILE A 338 -7.77 11.41 -40.66
C ILE A 338 -8.32 12.34 -39.59
N GLU A 339 -9.03 11.78 -38.61
CA GLU A 339 -9.47 12.51 -37.41
C GLU A 339 -8.63 12.15 -36.22
N ALA A 340 -8.19 13.15 -35.45
CA ALA A 340 -7.54 12.92 -34.16
C ALA A 340 -8.60 12.60 -33.09
N THR A 341 -8.36 11.56 -32.34
CA THR A 341 -9.22 11.12 -31.23
C THR A 341 -8.63 11.60 -29.88
N ASN A 342 -9.41 11.50 -28.80
CA ASN A 342 -8.90 11.82 -27.44
C ASN A 342 -7.68 10.94 -27.11
N SER A 343 -7.68 9.68 -27.49
CA SER A 343 -6.56 8.78 -27.26
C SER A 343 -5.29 9.25 -27.98
N ASP A 344 -5.39 9.76 -29.20
CA ASP A 344 -4.23 10.27 -29.94
C ASP A 344 -3.64 11.52 -29.25
N ILE A 345 -4.50 12.38 -28.72
CA ILE A 345 -4.09 13.59 -27.97
C ILE A 345 -3.43 13.23 -26.62
N LEU A 346 -3.87 12.16 -25.97
CA LEU A 346 -3.33 11.74 -24.68
C LEU A 346 -2.06 10.89 -24.82
N THR A 347 -1.70 10.49 -26.04
CA THR A 347 -0.45 9.73 -26.29
C THR A 347 0.77 10.63 -26.02
N GLY A 348 1.70 10.15 -25.19
CA GLY A 348 2.91 10.86 -24.83
C GLY A 348 2.72 12.09 -23.92
N LEU A 349 1.52 12.33 -23.41
CA LEU A 349 1.24 13.43 -22.48
C LEU A 349 1.90 13.14 -21.12
N VAL A 350 2.72 14.07 -20.64
CA VAL A 350 3.25 14.09 -19.27
C VAL A 350 2.75 15.34 -18.57
N GLY A 351 2.20 15.21 -17.36
CA GLY A 351 1.58 16.34 -16.67
C GLY A 351 1.55 16.23 -15.17
N ALA A 352 1.35 17.37 -14.53
CA ALA A 352 1.06 17.49 -13.10
C ALA A 352 -0.08 18.49 -12.89
N VAL A 353 -1.02 18.15 -12.03
CA VAL A 353 -2.19 18.97 -11.71
C VAL A 353 -2.33 19.06 -10.20
N ALA A 354 -2.13 20.23 -9.65
CA ALA A 354 -2.40 20.55 -8.26
C ALA A 354 -3.65 21.43 -8.18
N SER A 355 -4.72 20.91 -7.65
CA SER A 355 -5.95 21.67 -7.43
C SER A 355 -6.19 21.88 -5.95
N ALA A 356 -6.89 22.95 -5.60
CA ALA A 356 -7.32 23.20 -4.25
C ALA A 356 -8.75 23.75 -4.24
N HIS A 357 -9.50 23.36 -3.20
CA HIS A 357 -10.86 23.81 -2.98
C HIS A 357 -11.06 24.14 -1.50
N MET A 358 -11.70 25.27 -1.18
CA MET A 358 -11.95 25.65 0.21
C MET A 358 -12.69 24.57 0.99
N ASN A 359 -13.64 23.88 0.33
CA ASN A 359 -14.41 22.78 0.90
C ASN A 359 -14.19 21.51 0.08
N VAL A 360 -12.94 21.00 0.09
CA VAL A 360 -12.62 19.77 -0.65
C VAL A 360 -13.39 18.58 -0.09
N MET A 361 -13.90 17.73 -0.99
CA MET A 361 -14.62 16.49 -0.66
C MET A 361 -13.85 15.30 -1.20
N PHE A 362 -13.54 14.37 -0.30
CA PHE A 362 -12.93 13.09 -0.63
C PHE A 362 -13.92 11.95 -0.42
N ASP A 363 -13.67 10.81 -1.05
CA ASP A 363 -14.48 9.59 -0.90
C ASP A 363 -14.25 8.84 0.43
N GLY A 364 -13.30 9.28 1.27
CA GLY A 364 -12.99 8.71 2.58
C GLY A 364 -11.83 9.39 3.26
N GLN A 365 -11.47 8.92 4.45
CA GLN A 365 -10.39 9.49 5.27
C GLN A 365 -9.00 9.33 4.60
N ALA A 366 -8.83 8.31 3.77
CA ALA A 366 -7.59 8.11 2.98
C ALA A 366 -7.31 9.21 1.96
N LYS A 367 -8.29 10.07 1.64
CA LYS A 367 -8.19 11.18 0.68
C LYS A 367 -7.78 10.73 -0.74
N ASN A 368 -8.10 9.50 -1.13
CA ASN A 368 -7.63 8.92 -2.39
C ASN A 368 -8.35 9.45 -3.63
N VAL A 369 -9.58 9.91 -3.51
CA VAL A 369 -10.37 10.41 -4.64
C VAL A 369 -11.05 11.72 -4.28
N CYS A 370 -10.79 12.77 -5.06
CA CYS A 370 -11.49 14.06 -4.93
C CYS A 370 -12.83 14.01 -5.70
N LYS A 371 -13.93 14.38 -5.02
CA LYS A 371 -15.32 14.29 -5.52
C LYS A 371 -15.99 15.63 -5.80
N ASN A 372 -15.32 16.76 -5.61
CA ASN A 372 -15.91 18.09 -5.87
C ASN A 372 -16.31 18.23 -7.34
N GLY A 373 -17.63 18.26 -7.63
CA GLY A 373 -18.15 18.33 -8.98
C GLY A 373 -17.82 19.62 -9.72
N ASP A 374 -17.66 20.74 -9.00
CA ASP A 374 -17.32 22.06 -9.53
C ASP A 374 -15.83 22.21 -9.90
N LEU A 375 -14.93 21.39 -9.37
CA LEU A 375 -13.52 21.40 -9.78
C LEU A 375 -13.32 20.92 -11.21
N GLU A 376 -14.13 20.01 -11.72
CA GLU A 376 -13.97 19.50 -13.08
C GLU A 376 -14.17 20.61 -14.15
N PRO A 377 -15.29 21.35 -14.18
CA PRO A 377 -15.46 22.44 -15.11
C PRO A 377 -14.46 23.58 -14.87
N PHE A 378 -14.15 23.92 -13.61
CA PHE A 378 -13.20 24.97 -13.29
C PHE A 378 -11.80 24.67 -13.87
N VAL A 379 -11.25 23.47 -13.60
CA VAL A 379 -9.94 23.06 -14.13
C VAL A 379 -9.97 23.02 -15.65
N LYS A 380 -11.04 22.47 -16.25
CA LYS A 380 -11.21 22.43 -17.70
C LYS A 380 -11.11 23.81 -18.32
N ASP A 381 -11.86 24.80 -17.80
CA ASP A 381 -11.95 26.13 -18.37
C ASP A 381 -10.62 26.89 -18.26
N VAL A 382 -9.93 26.75 -17.12
CA VAL A 382 -8.61 27.35 -16.92
C VAL A 382 -7.61 26.77 -17.95
N ILE A 383 -7.62 25.48 -18.18
CA ILE A 383 -6.72 24.84 -19.14
C ILE A 383 -7.03 25.22 -20.57
N LEU A 384 -8.30 25.24 -20.95
CA LEU A 384 -8.72 25.65 -22.27
C LEU A 384 -8.24 27.07 -22.58
N LYS A 385 -8.49 28.04 -21.68
CA LYS A 385 -8.04 29.41 -21.82
C LYS A 385 -6.53 29.52 -21.92
N ALA A 386 -5.80 28.82 -21.03
CA ALA A 386 -4.35 28.85 -21.02
C ALA A 386 -3.75 28.28 -22.32
N LEU A 387 -4.27 27.16 -22.83
CA LEU A 387 -3.85 26.59 -24.10
C LEU A 387 -4.16 27.45 -25.30
N GLN A 388 -5.30 28.16 -25.29
CA GLN A 388 -5.66 29.14 -26.32
C GLN A 388 -4.66 30.30 -26.35
N ASP A 389 -4.29 30.85 -25.21
CA ASP A 389 -3.32 31.94 -25.11
C ASP A 389 -1.88 31.49 -25.42
N TRP A 390 -1.50 30.28 -24.95
CA TRP A 390 -0.22 29.66 -25.25
C TRP A 390 -0.05 29.37 -26.74
N SER A 391 -1.08 28.87 -27.42
CA SER A 391 -1.04 28.54 -28.85
C SER A 391 -0.77 29.75 -29.75
N LYS A 392 -1.26 30.94 -29.37
CA LYS A 392 -1.02 32.21 -30.08
C LYS A 392 0.44 32.67 -29.92
N LYS A 393 1.05 32.40 -28.76
CA LYS A 393 2.40 32.85 -28.43
C LYS A 393 3.50 31.87 -28.90
N ASN A 394 3.14 30.58 -29.09
CA ASN A 394 4.10 29.51 -29.40
C ASN A 394 3.67 28.69 -30.63
N PRO A 395 3.56 29.31 -31.83
CA PRO A 395 3.05 28.63 -33.04
C PRO A 395 3.96 27.46 -33.48
N GLU A 396 5.28 27.58 -33.29
CA GLU A 396 6.23 26.51 -33.65
C GLU A 396 6.06 25.26 -32.78
N ASP A 397 5.96 25.41 -31.46
CA ASP A 397 5.76 24.30 -30.55
C ASP A 397 4.37 23.67 -30.73
N LEU A 398 3.35 24.47 -30.98
CA LEU A 398 2.03 24.01 -31.38
C LEU A 398 2.10 23.14 -32.64
N GLN A 399 2.87 23.55 -33.65
CA GLN A 399 3.06 22.79 -34.87
C GLN A 399 3.79 21.47 -34.64
N LYS A 400 4.84 21.46 -33.78
CA LYS A 400 5.53 20.20 -33.38
C LYS A 400 4.55 19.21 -32.76
N ILE A 401 3.74 19.64 -31.79
CA ILE A 401 2.71 18.80 -31.15
C ILE A 401 1.70 18.30 -32.19
N CYS A 402 1.19 19.18 -33.04
CA CYS A 402 0.20 18.79 -34.06
C CYS A 402 0.77 17.79 -35.06
N ASN A 403 2.03 17.92 -35.46
CA ASN A 403 2.69 16.92 -36.29
C ASN A 403 2.79 15.57 -35.58
N PHE A 404 3.18 15.56 -34.30
CA PHE A 404 3.22 14.35 -33.49
C PHE A 404 1.83 13.69 -33.42
N PHE A 405 0.76 14.44 -33.10
CA PHE A 405 -0.61 13.90 -33.09
C PHE A 405 -1.05 13.37 -34.44
N LYS A 406 -0.66 14.01 -35.53
CA LYS A 406 -0.92 13.54 -36.90
C LYS A 406 -0.23 12.21 -37.16
N ASP A 407 1.01 12.03 -36.70
CA ASP A 407 1.75 10.77 -36.84
C ASP A 407 1.10 9.66 -36.02
N VAL A 408 0.70 9.94 -34.77
CA VAL A 408 -0.05 9.02 -33.89
C VAL A 408 -1.39 8.62 -34.56
N ALA A 409 -2.18 9.59 -35.00
CA ALA A 409 -3.48 9.36 -35.65
C ALA A 409 -3.32 8.58 -36.98
N THR A 410 -2.23 8.85 -37.72
CA THR A 410 -1.90 8.13 -38.95
C THR A 410 -1.52 6.68 -38.67
N ALA A 411 -0.68 6.45 -37.65
CA ALA A 411 -0.31 5.11 -37.19
C ALA A 411 -1.55 4.32 -36.75
N ARG A 412 -2.42 4.93 -35.93
CA ARG A 412 -3.72 4.34 -35.54
C ARG A 412 -4.60 4.02 -36.75
N SER A 413 -4.77 4.96 -37.68
CA SER A 413 -5.60 4.77 -38.90
C SER A 413 -5.06 3.67 -39.82
N LYS A 414 -3.73 3.53 -39.96
CA LYS A 414 -3.12 2.42 -40.67
C LYS A 414 -3.44 1.10 -39.99
N ALA A 415 -3.23 1.01 -38.67
CA ALA A 415 -3.55 -0.17 -37.89
C ALA A 415 -5.04 -0.55 -37.96
N GLU A 416 -5.96 0.44 -37.94
CA GLU A 416 -7.40 0.23 -38.13
C GLU A 416 -7.78 -0.26 -39.50
N LYS A 417 -7.12 0.25 -40.56
CA LYS A 417 -7.35 -0.22 -41.95
C LYS A 417 -6.82 -1.63 -42.17
N GLU A 418 -5.63 -1.95 -41.70
CA GLU A 418 -5.09 -3.30 -41.72
C GLU A 418 -6.00 -4.28 -40.97
N LYS A 419 -6.53 -3.85 -39.82
CA LYS A 419 -7.54 -4.56 -39.02
C LYS A 419 -8.84 -4.80 -39.81
N THR A 420 -9.34 -3.78 -40.53
CA THR A 420 -10.56 -3.91 -41.33
C THR A 420 -10.33 -4.88 -42.52
N ASN A 421 -9.12 -4.88 -43.08
CA ASN A 421 -8.75 -5.83 -44.13
C ASN A 421 -8.59 -7.26 -43.58
N VAL A 422 -8.04 -7.41 -42.39
CA VAL A 422 -7.97 -8.70 -41.67
C VAL A 422 -9.38 -9.17 -41.34
N ILE A 423 -10.26 -8.29 -40.81
CA ILE A 423 -11.66 -8.62 -40.48
C ILE A 423 -12.45 -8.96 -41.75
N LYS A 424 -12.20 -8.29 -42.91
CA LYS A 424 -12.81 -8.65 -44.19
C LYS A 424 -12.33 -9.98 -44.69
N LYS A 425 -11.07 -10.36 -44.51
CA LYS A 425 -10.49 -11.65 -44.84
C LYS A 425 -11.06 -12.80 -43.99
N TYR A 426 -11.45 -12.50 -42.73
CA TYR A 426 -12.04 -13.47 -41.78
C TYR A 426 -13.57 -13.37 -41.63
N LYS A 427 -14.26 -12.40 -42.30
CA LYS A 427 -15.74 -12.40 -42.38
C LYS A 427 -16.31 -13.53 -43.24
N GLY A 428 -15.45 -14.29 -43.90
CA GLY A 428 -15.83 -15.47 -44.70
C GLY A 428 -15.80 -16.81 -43.95
N ASP A 429 -15.06 -16.85 -42.80
CA ASP A 429 -14.95 -18.12 -42.07
C ASP A 429 -15.51 -17.93 -40.66
N THR A 430 -16.73 -18.37 -40.43
CA THR A 430 -17.23 -18.77 -39.13
C THR A 430 -16.19 -19.72 -38.54
N ILE A 431 -15.58 -19.38 -37.38
CA ILE A 431 -14.69 -20.32 -36.66
C ILE A 431 -15.58 -21.47 -36.20
N THR A 432 -15.73 -22.48 -37.04
CA THR A 432 -16.59 -23.65 -36.84
C THR A 432 -15.79 -24.86 -36.30
N GLY A 433 -14.71 -24.61 -35.56
CA GLY A 433 -13.96 -25.66 -34.90
C GLY A 433 -14.07 -25.57 -33.37
N ILE A 434 -14.33 -26.70 -32.72
CA ILE A 434 -14.14 -26.81 -31.26
C ILE A 434 -12.64 -26.66 -31.01
N PRO A 435 -12.18 -25.69 -30.17
CA PRO A 435 -10.76 -25.57 -29.89
C PRO A 435 -10.17 -26.86 -29.31
N GLU A 436 -8.95 -27.18 -29.75
CA GLU A 436 -8.27 -28.38 -29.29
C GLU A 436 -8.06 -28.37 -27.78
N GLY A 437 -8.44 -29.47 -27.11
CA GLY A 437 -8.37 -29.62 -25.67
C GLY A 437 -9.56 -29.01 -24.88
N PHE A 438 -10.51 -28.36 -25.57
CA PHE A 438 -11.71 -27.88 -24.90
C PHE A 438 -12.68 -29.03 -24.58
N ILE A 439 -13.06 -29.16 -23.32
CA ILE A 439 -13.96 -30.20 -22.81
C ILE A 439 -15.30 -29.54 -22.47
N LYS A 440 -16.31 -29.86 -23.28
CA LYS A 440 -17.65 -29.30 -23.15
C LYS A 440 -18.41 -29.85 -21.93
N ALA A 441 -19.33 -29.06 -21.36
CA ALA A 441 -20.37 -29.54 -20.50
C ALA A 441 -21.55 -30.10 -21.31
N GLU A 442 -22.36 -30.93 -20.67
CA GLU A 442 -23.51 -31.60 -21.29
C GLU A 442 -24.71 -30.66 -21.42
N ASN A 443 -24.96 -29.80 -20.43
CA ASN A 443 -26.05 -28.84 -20.44
C ASN A 443 -25.81 -27.73 -21.46
N LYS A 444 -26.86 -26.97 -21.77
CA LYS A 444 -26.80 -25.84 -22.72
C LYS A 444 -26.72 -24.48 -22.03
N ASP A 445 -27.22 -24.38 -20.80
CA ASP A 445 -27.37 -23.15 -20.05
C ASP A 445 -26.87 -23.34 -18.60
N HIS A 446 -26.61 -22.26 -17.91
CA HIS A 446 -26.09 -22.23 -16.52
C HIS A 446 -24.76 -22.97 -16.34
N LEU A 447 -23.81 -22.65 -17.26
CA LEU A 447 -22.53 -23.34 -17.32
C LEU A 447 -21.46 -22.59 -16.54
N GLU A 448 -20.48 -23.35 -16.08
CA GLU A 448 -19.22 -22.83 -15.56
C GLU A 448 -18.08 -23.17 -16.54
N LEU A 449 -17.26 -22.18 -16.90
CA LEU A 449 -16.08 -22.39 -17.71
C LEU A 449 -14.83 -22.28 -16.84
N PHE A 450 -14.12 -23.37 -16.68
CA PHE A 450 -12.80 -23.38 -16.05
C PHE A 450 -11.71 -23.17 -17.09
N ILE A 451 -10.96 -22.09 -16.96
CA ILE A 451 -9.75 -21.81 -17.72
C ILE A 451 -8.58 -22.29 -16.86
N VAL A 452 -7.95 -23.40 -17.27
CA VAL A 452 -6.99 -24.15 -16.44
C VAL A 452 -5.57 -23.96 -16.96
N GLU A 453 -4.62 -23.78 -16.07
CA GLU A 453 -3.21 -23.67 -16.42
C GLU A 453 -2.61 -25.03 -16.81
N GLY A 454 -2.40 -25.20 -18.11
CA GLY A 454 -1.74 -26.36 -18.69
C GLY A 454 -2.56 -27.66 -18.77
N LEU A 455 -2.06 -28.59 -19.56
CA LEU A 455 -2.69 -29.90 -19.75
C LEU A 455 -2.55 -30.81 -18.52
N SER A 456 -1.48 -30.64 -17.74
CA SER A 456 -1.22 -31.44 -16.54
C SER A 456 -2.29 -31.25 -15.46
N ALA A 457 -2.78 -30.03 -15.27
CA ALA A 457 -3.87 -29.74 -14.34
C ALA A 457 -5.26 -30.03 -14.95
N ALA A 458 -5.41 -29.93 -16.28
CA ALA A 458 -6.68 -30.18 -16.94
C ALA A 458 -7.11 -31.66 -16.90
N SER A 459 -6.16 -32.61 -16.91
CA SER A 459 -6.48 -34.05 -16.87
C SER A 459 -7.20 -34.46 -15.57
N PRO A 460 -6.70 -34.16 -14.36
CA PRO A 460 -7.44 -34.45 -13.14
C PRO A 460 -8.74 -33.65 -13.04
N CYS A 461 -8.79 -32.40 -13.54
CA CYS A 461 -10.04 -31.63 -13.60
C CYS A 461 -11.08 -32.30 -14.49
N GLN A 462 -10.68 -32.90 -15.63
CA GLN A 462 -11.59 -33.59 -16.52
C GLN A 462 -12.25 -34.78 -15.84
N THR A 463 -11.50 -35.55 -15.05
CA THR A 463 -11.99 -36.74 -14.35
C THR A 463 -12.95 -36.36 -13.20
N SER A 464 -12.69 -35.26 -12.51
CA SER A 464 -13.36 -34.90 -11.26
C SER A 464 -14.46 -33.85 -11.41
N ARG A 465 -14.65 -33.27 -12.59
CA ARG A 465 -15.66 -32.25 -12.83
C ARG A 465 -17.09 -32.80 -12.83
N ASP A 466 -18.08 -31.96 -12.55
CA ASP A 466 -19.46 -32.28 -12.91
C ASP A 466 -19.67 -32.06 -14.41
N THR A 467 -19.83 -33.18 -15.14
CA THR A 467 -19.97 -33.16 -16.60
C THR A 467 -21.18 -32.39 -17.08
N LYS A 468 -22.20 -32.25 -16.27
CA LYS A 468 -23.44 -31.56 -16.62
C LYS A 468 -23.24 -30.08 -16.91
N TYR A 469 -22.50 -29.38 -16.06
CA TYR A 469 -22.41 -27.90 -16.15
C TYR A 469 -20.98 -27.33 -16.12
N GLN A 470 -19.95 -28.13 -15.86
CA GLN A 470 -18.57 -27.66 -15.83
C GLN A 470 -17.85 -27.98 -17.14
N ALA A 471 -17.46 -26.95 -17.85
CA ALA A 471 -16.60 -27.02 -19.04
C ALA A 471 -15.17 -26.67 -18.65
N ILE A 472 -14.17 -27.29 -19.33
CA ILE A 472 -12.76 -27.08 -19.05
C ILE A 472 -12.01 -26.69 -20.32
N PHE A 473 -11.20 -25.65 -20.24
CA PHE A 473 -10.29 -25.21 -21.28
C PHE A 473 -8.86 -25.06 -20.73
N PRO A 474 -7.91 -25.92 -21.12
CA PRO A 474 -6.51 -25.79 -20.75
C PRO A 474 -5.82 -24.74 -21.62
N ILE A 475 -5.13 -23.78 -21.00
CA ILE A 475 -4.22 -22.87 -21.70
C ILE A 475 -2.88 -23.59 -21.88
N ARG A 476 -2.42 -23.75 -23.14
CA ARG A 476 -1.20 -24.51 -23.50
C ARG A 476 0.10 -23.70 -23.44
N GLY A 477 0.06 -22.46 -22.97
CA GLY A 477 1.23 -21.61 -22.87
C GLY A 477 0.93 -20.24 -22.32
N LYS A 478 1.95 -19.38 -22.23
CA LYS A 478 1.74 -18.01 -21.76
C LYS A 478 1.00 -17.21 -22.83
N MET A 479 -0.24 -16.83 -22.54
CA MET A 479 -0.98 -15.87 -23.36
C MET A 479 -0.15 -14.62 -23.59
N SER A 480 -0.28 -14.03 -24.77
CA SER A 480 0.31 -12.71 -25.02
C SER A 480 -0.30 -11.65 -24.12
N ASN A 481 0.51 -10.68 -23.67
CA ASN A 481 0.00 -9.58 -22.84
C ASN A 481 -0.85 -8.62 -23.70
N ALA A 482 -2.12 -8.45 -23.33
CA ALA A 482 -3.09 -7.59 -24.03
C ALA A 482 -2.69 -6.11 -24.10
N PHE A 483 -1.77 -5.65 -23.23
CA PHE A 483 -1.30 -4.27 -23.20
C PHE A 483 0.04 -4.04 -23.90
N SER A 484 0.84 -5.09 -24.16
CA SER A 484 2.18 -4.94 -24.73
C SER A 484 2.28 -5.23 -26.22
N LYS A 485 1.28 -5.84 -26.82
CA LYS A 485 1.23 -6.15 -28.26
C LYS A 485 0.18 -5.32 -28.97
N SER A 486 0.39 -5.09 -30.26
CA SER A 486 -0.68 -4.54 -31.10
C SER A 486 -1.91 -5.45 -31.03
N ARG A 487 -3.09 -4.86 -31.09
CA ARG A 487 -4.36 -5.60 -31.03
C ARG A 487 -4.42 -6.74 -32.06
N GLU A 488 -3.86 -6.53 -33.24
CA GLU A 488 -3.82 -7.51 -34.31
C GLU A 488 -2.92 -8.72 -34.02
N ALA A 489 -1.72 -8.44 -33.47
CA ALA A 489 -0.81 -9.48 -33.04
C ALA A 489 -1.37 -10.26 -31.84
N PHE A 490 -2.10 -9.58 -30.95
CA PHE A 490 -2.75 -10.21 -29.82
C PHE A 490 -3.90 -11.11 -30.22
N LEU A 491 -4.78 -10.66 -31.11
CA LEU A 491 -5.92 -11.46 -31.63
C LEU A 491 -5.53 -12.62 -32.53
N LYS A 492 -4.27 -12.69 -33.02
CA LYS A 492 -3.71 -13.85 -33.71
C LYS A 492 -3.23 -14.96 -32.77
N ASN A 493 -3.18 -14.70 -31.47
CA ASN A 493 -2.80 -15.72 -30.49
C ASN A 493 -3.87 -16.81 -30.42
N GLU A 494 -3.45 -18.05 -30.55
CA GLU A 494 -4.34 -19.23 -30.63
C GLU A 494 -5.20 -19.38 -29.38
N GLU A 495 -4.64 -19.12 -28.18
CA GLU A 495 -5.35 -19.22 -26.92
C GLU A 495 -6.43 -18.14 -26.78
N VAL A 496 -6.15 -16.91 -27.27
CA VAL A 496 -7.11 -15.82 -27.31
C VAL A 496 -8.28 -16.17 -28.24
N GLN A 497 -7.98 -16.69 -29.44
CA GLN A 497 -9.00 -17.12 -30.40
C GLN A 497 -9.85 -18.26 -29.83
N ALA A 498 -9.22 -19.21 -29.16
CA ALA A 498 -9.91 -20.33 -28.54
C ALA A 498 -10.92 -19.86 -27.49
N ILE A 499 -10.50 -18.97 -26.56
CA ILE A 499 -11.39 -18.43 -25.52
C ILE A 499 -12.53 -17.62 -26.16
N LEU A 500 -12.26 -16.77 -27.15
CA LEU A 500 -13.30 -16.01 -27.86
C LEU A 500 -14.30 -16.93 -28.57
N SER A 501 -13.82 -18.03 -29.15
CA SER A 501 -14.68 -19.05 -29.81
C SER A 501 -15.56 -19.79 -28.78
N ILE A 502 -15.00 -20.14 -27.60
CA ILE A 502 -15.73 -20.82 -26.53
C ILE A 502 -16.82 -19.92 -25.98
N LEU A 503 -16.51 -18.63 -25.71
CA LEU A 503 -17.47 -17.65 -25.22
C LEU A 503 -18.55 -17.33 -26.24
N ASN A 504 -18.20 -17.29 -27.53
CA ASN A 504 -19.08 -16.98 -28.66
C ASN A 504 -19.92 -15.69 -28.51
N CYS A 505 -19.35 -14.69 -27.82
CA CYS A 505 -20.00 -13.40 -27.49
C CYS A 505 -19.45 -12.23 -28.31
N GLY A 506 -18.51 -12.46 -29.23
CA GLY A 506 -17.74 -11.40 -29.87
C GLY A 506 -16.67 -10.81 -28.93
N TYR A 507 -16.16 -9.61 -29.21
CA TYR A 507 -15.15 -8.95 -28.41
C TYR A 507 -15.14 -7.44 -28.57
N GLY A 508 -14.67 -6.71 -27.55
CA GLY A 508 -14.57 -5.25 -27.52
C GLY A 508 -15.94 -4.59 -27.67
N LYS A 509 -16.08 -3.65 -28.61
CA LYS A 509 -17.36 -2.93 -28.85
C LYS A 509 -18.48 -3.83 -29.40
N ASN A 510 -18.14 -4.98 -29.96
CA ASN A 510 -19.10 -5.92 -30.53
C ASN A 510 -19.37 -7.10 -29.56
N PHE A 511 -18.96 -6.98 -28.32
CA PHE A 511 -19.22 -8.00 -27.30
C PHE A 511 -20.71 -7.97 -26.90
N ASP A 512 -21.39 -9.11 -27.04
CA ASP A 512 -22.81 -9.27 -26.74
C ASP A 512 -22.95 -10.30 -25.63
N ILE A 513 -23.14 -9.82 -24.42
CA ILE A 513 -23.22 -10.65 -23.20
C ILE A 513 -24.43 -11.57 -23.19
N SER A 514 -25.52 -11.21 -23.92
CA SER A 514 -26.73 -12.04 -23.98
C SER A 514 -26.47 -13.39 -24.66
N LYS A 515 -25.39 -13.52 -25.43
CA LYS A 515 -24.97 -14.76 -26.07
C LYS A 515 -24.11 -15.65 -25.18
N CYS A 516 -23.67 -15.14 -24.03
CA CYS A 516 -22.81 -15.90 -23.11
C CYS A 516 -23.59 -17.01 -22.41
N LYS A 517 -23.17 -18.24 -22.61
CA LYS A 517 -23.75 -19.42 -21.96
C LYS A 517 -23.19 -19.70 -20.58
N TYR A 518 -22.13 -18.99 -20.18
CA TYR A 518 -21.42 -19.23 -18.93
C TYR A 518 -21.84 -18.20 -17.88
N ASP A 519 -22.40 -18.70 -16.78
CA ASP A 519 -22.72 -17.86 -15.60
C ASP A 519 -21.46 -17.51 -14.82
N LYS A 520 -20.45 -18.40 -14.87
CA LYS A 520 -19.15 -18.18 -14.26
C LYS A 520 -18.02 -18.58 -15.19
N ILE A 521 -17.01 -17.69 -15.26
CA ILE A 521 -15.73 -17.95 -15.90
C ILE A 521 -14.70 -17.98 -14.77
N ILE A 522 -14.15 -19.15 -14.52
CA ILE A 522 -13.32 -19.44 -13.35
C ILE A 522 -11.90 -19.73 -13.82
N ILE A 523 -10.96 -18.90 -13.38
CA ILE A 523 -9.53 -19.10 -13.69
C ILE A 523 -8.95 -20.01 -12.61
N LEU A 524 -8.37 -21.13 -13.03
CA LEU A 524 -7.70 -22.11 -12.18
C LEU A 524 -6.21 -22.16 -12.56
N SER A 525 -5.38 -21.54 -11.76
CA SER A 525 -3.93 -21.47 -11.93
C SER A 525 -3.21 -21.96 -10.67
N ASP A 526 -1.95 -22.31 -10.81
CA ASP A 526 -1.10 -22.68 -9.71
C ASP A 526 -0.98 -21.54 -8.68
N ALA A 527 -0.72 -21.87 -7.41
CA ALA A 527 -0.55 -20.90 -6.33
C ALA A 527 0.87 -20.31 -6.27
N ASP A 528 1.61 -20.36 -7.38
CA ASP A 528 2.95 -19.83 -7.50
C ASP A 528 3.01 -18.55 -8.35
N TYR A 529 4.21 -18.03 -8.58
CA TYR A 529 4.42 -16.78 -9.33
C TYR A 529 4.02 -16.92 -10.82
N ASP A 530 4.26 -18.07 -11.44
CA ASP A 530 3.92 -18.30 -12.85
C ASP A 530 2.40 -18.41 -13.03
N GLY A 531 1.70 -19.10 -12.11
CA GLY A 531 0.25 -19.19 -12.09
C GLY A 531 -0.42 -17.82 -11.85
N PHE A 532 0.14 -17.00 -10.97
CA PHE A 532 -0.30 -15.62 -10.80
C PHE A 532 -0.13 -14.78 -12.08
N HIS A 533 0.99 -14.98 -12.79
CA HIS A 533 1.25 -14.27 -14.04
C HIS A 533 0.28 -14.70 -15.15
N ILE A 534 -0.02 -16.00 -15.29
CA ILE A 534 -0.99 -16.51 -16.25
C ILE A 534 -2.39 -15.98 -15.95
N ARG A 535 -2.82 -16.03 -14.69
CA ARG A 535 -4.10 -15.46 -14.23
C ARG A 535 -4.22 -14.00 -14.61
N SER A 536 -3.18 -13.22 -14.36
CA SER A 536 -3.12 -11.79 -14.70
C SER A 536 -3.24 -11.52 -16.18
N LEU A 537 -2.64 -12.36 -17.05
CA LEU A 537 -2.78 -12.24 -18.50
C LEU A 537 -4.20 -12.52 -18.97
N VAL A 538 -4.87 -13.54 -18.42
CA VAL A 538 -6.29 -13.83 -18.69
C VAL A 538 -7.18 -12.68 -18.23
N LEU A 539 -6.97 -12.16 -17.03
CA LEU A 539 -7.74 -11.03 -16.50
C LEU A 539 -7.56 -9.76 -17.34
N LYS A 540 -6.34 -9.47 -17.80
CA LYS A 540 -6.07 -8.35 -18.72
C LYS A 540 -6.81 -8.52 -20.06
N PHE A 541 -6.82 -9.73 -20.59
CA PHE A 541 -7.57 -10.03 -21.80
C PHE A 541 -9.08 -9.81 -21.59
N LEU A 542 -9.66 -10.34 -20.52
CA LEU A 542 -11.08 -10.18 -20.21
C LEU A 542 -11.43 -8.70 -19.98
N LEU A 543 -10.58 -7.94 -19.31
CA LEU A 543 -10.79 -6.50 -19.08
C LEU A 543 -10.83 -5.69 -20.38
N VAL A 544 -9.95 -5.99 -21.31
CA VAL A 544 -9.82 -5.22 -22.56
C VAL A 544 -10.87 -5.64 -23.61
N TYR A 545 -11.15 -6.95 -23.72
CA TYR A 545 -11.94 -7.48 -24.81
C TYR A 545 -13.31 -8.04 -24.44
N CYS A 546 -13.52 -8.39 -23.16
CA CYS A 546 -14.74 -9.02 -22.64
C CYS A 546 -15.25 -8.33 -21.38
N ARG A 547 -15.03 -7.04 -21.24
CA ARG A 547 -15.30 -6.23 -20.05
C ARG A 547 -16.71 -6.41 -19.44
N PRO A 548 -17.80 -6.54 -20.22
CA PRO A 548 -19.13 -6.79 -19.66
C PRO A 548 -19.23 -8.04 -18.77
N LEU A 549 -18.40 -9.06 -18.99
CA LEU A 549 -18.36 -10.25 -18.12
C LEU A 549 -17.88 -9.92 -16.70
N ILE A 550 -16.95 -8.97 -16.59
CA ILE A 550 -16.44 -8.51 -15.28
C ILE A 550 -17.48 -7.61 -14.60
N GLU A 551 -18.08 -6.70 -15.36
CA GLU A 551 -19.10 -5.77 -14.86
C GLU A 551 -20.35 -6.48 -14.36
N GLU A 552 -20.78 -7.57 -15.00
CA GLU A 552 -21.85 -8.46 -14.51
C GLU A 552 -21.38 -9.42 -13.41
N GLY A 553 -20.08 -9.43 -13.09
CA GLY A 553 -19.51 -10.24 -12.01
C GLY A 553 -19.48 -11.72 -12.30
N ARG A 554 -19.28 -12.10 -13.56
CA ARG A 554 -19.16 -13.50 -13.99
C ARG A 554 -17.72 -14.04 -13.98
N VAL A 555 -16.72 -13.20 -13.63
CA VAL A 555 -15.29 -13.58 -13.64
C VAL A 555 -14.80 -13.86 -12.23
N TYR A 556 -14.20 -15.04 -12.08
CA TYR A 556 -13.69 -15.54 -10.81
C TYR A 556 -12.31 -16.17 -10.98
N ALA A 557 -11.53 -16.20 -9.90
CA ALA A 557 -10.44 -17.17 -9.73
C ALA A 557 -10.78 -18.12 -8.60
N VAL A 558 -10.41 -19.39 -8.75
CA VAL A 558 -10.44 -20.32 -7.63
C VAL A 558 -9.11 -20.22 -6.88
N LEU A 559 -9.19 -20.20 -5.55
CA LEU A 559 -8.02 -20.20 -4.70
C LEU A 559 -7.55 -21.64 -4.50
N SER A 560 -6.39 -21.96 -5.08
CA SER A 560 -5.77 -23.29 -4.95
C SER A 560 -5.16 -23.50 -3.57
N PRO A 561 -5.12 -24.75 -3.06
CA PRO A 561 -4.45 -25.04 -1.80
C PRO A 561 -2.97 -24.62 -1.81
N LEU A 562 -2.54 -23.99 -0.71
CA LEU A 562 -1.13 -23.62 -0.48
C LEU A 562 -0.37 -24.69 0.29
N TYR A 563 -1.05 -25.37 1.21
CA TYR A 563 -0.46 -26.40 2.10
C TYR A 563 -1.37 -27.60 2.24
N HIS A 564 -0.76 -28.77 2.32
CA HIS A 564 -1.41 -30.04 2.61
C HIS A 564 -0.85 -30.64 3.88
N VAL A 565 -1.71 -31.23 4.69
CA VAL A 565 -1.34 -31.97 5.89
C VAL A 565 -1.90 -33.38 5.78
N ASN A 566 -1.07 -34.38 6.05
CA ASN A 566 -1.41 -35.79 5.94
C ASN A 566 -1.98 -36.20 4.55
N LYS A 567 -1.38 -35.65 3.47
CA LYS A 567 -1.77 -35.96 2.09
C LYS A 567 -1.78 -37.48 1.84
N GLY A 568 -2.76 -37.95 1.07
CA GLY A 568 -2.92 -39.37 0.74
C GLY A 568 -3.50 -40.24 1.87
N THR A 569 -3.95 -39.66 2.98
CA THR A 569 -4.58 -40.38 4.09
C THR A 569 -6.03 -39.94 4.31
N LYS A 570 -6.81 -40.74 5.06
CA LYS A 570 -8.17 -40.33 5.50
C LYS A 570 -8.20 -39.08 6.41
N LYS A 571 -7.04 -38.62 6.88
CA LYS A 571 -6.87 -37.40 7.72
C LYS A 571 -6.33 -36.24 6.90
N TRP A 572 -6.40 -36.31 5.57
CA TRP A 572 -5.99 -35.22 4.72
C TRP A 572 -6.72 -33.93 5.02
N ARG A 573 -5.96 -32.85 5.09
CA ARG A 573 -6.45 -31.45 5.21
C ARG A 573 -5.68 -30.58 4.25
N TYR A 574 -6.32 -29.57 3.72
CA TYR A 574 -5.68 -28.54 2.92
C TYR A 574 -6.01 -27.14 3.44
N PHE A 575 -5.12 -26.23 3.16
CA PHE A 575 -5.25 -24.82 3.54
C PHE A 575 -5.03 -23.95 2.31
N ILE A 576 -6.01 -23.09 2.04
CA ILE A 576 -6.00 -22.15 0.94
C ILE A 576 -5.37 -20.83 1.39
N ASP A 577 -5.50 -20.51 2.67
CA ASP A 577 -5.06 -19.29 3.30
C ASP A 577 -3.86 -19.58 4.23
N LYS A 578 -2.84 -18.70 4.15
CA LYS A 578 -1.66 -18.77 5.00
C LYS A 578 -2.01 -18.55 6.48
N ASP A 579 -3.01 -17.72 6.77
CA ASP A 579 -3.40 -17.40 8.14
C ASP A 579 -4.11 -18.59 8.79
N ASP A 580 -5.01 -19.28 8.06
CA ASP A 580 -5.65 -20.52 8.50
C ASP A 580 -4.61 -21.61 8.74
N PHE A 581 -3.59 -21.71 7.86
CA PHE A 581 -2.48 -22.65 8.04
C PHE A 581 -1.64 -22.28 9.27
N THR A 582 -1.25 -21.02 9.42
CA THR A 582 -0.48 -20.54 10.58
C THR A 582 -1.25 -20.76 11.89
N LYS A 583 -2.56 -20.55 11.88
CA LYS A 583 -3.43 -20.86 13.01
C LYS A 583 -3.40 -22.36 13.35
N PHE A 584 -3.48 -23.22 12.33
CA PHE A 584 -3.36 -24.67 12.54
C PHE A 584 -2.01 -25.04 13.12
N VAL A 585 -0.88 -24.56 12.57
CA VAL A 585 0.47 -24.80 13.07
C VAL A 585 0.59 -24.34 14.52
N ARG A 586 0.05 -23.17 14.85
CA ARG A 586 0.05 -22.63 16.20
C ARG A 586 -0.74 -23.51 17.17
N ASP A 587 -1.91 -23.99 16.74
CA ASP A 587 -2.74 -24.88 17.56
C ASP A 587 -2.05 -26.23 17.81
N GLU A 588 -1.33 -26.77 16.84
CA GLU A 588 -0.51 -27.99 17.02
C GLU A 588 0.70 -27.71 17.94
N PHE A 589 1.40 -26.59 17.76
CA PHE A 589 2.48 -26.18 18.65
C PHE A 589 2.02 -26.07 20.11
N CYS A 590 0.83 -25.47 20.33
CA CYS A 590 0.24 -25.35 21.67
C CYS A 590 -0.17 -26.69 22.31
N LYS A 591 -0.38 -27.73 21.51
CA LYS A 591 -0.64 -29.10 22.02
C LYS A 591 0.63 -29.80 22.46
N GLU A 592 1.72 -29.57 21.74
CA GLU A 592 2.99 -30.27 21.95
C GLU A 592 3.91 -29.57 22.95
N ASN A 593 3.70 -28.27 23.20
CA ASN A 593 4.62 -27.48 24.02
C ASN A 593 3.95 -26.90 25.26
N LYS A 594 4.66 -26.99 26.38
CA LYS A 594 4.30 -26.36 27.64
C LYS A 594 5.18 -25.15 27.88
N ILE A 595 4.54 -23.97 28.03
CA ILE A 595 5.22 -22.72 28.35
C ILE A 595 4.79 -22.25 29.72
N ALA A 596 5.75 -21.89 30.58
CA ALA A 596 5.48 -21.31 31.87
C ALA A 596 6.25 -20.01 32.06
N HIS A 597 5.68 -19.10 32.83
CA HIS A 597 6.30 -17.86 33.24
C HIS A 597 7.18 -18.06 34.47
N LEU A 598 8.46 -17.84 34.33
CA LEU A 598 9.48 -18.22 35.33
C LEU A 598 9.32 -17.51 36.70
N PRO A 599 9.07 -16.21 36.76
CA PRO A 599 8.90 -15.53 38.04
C PRO A 599 7.65 -15.99 38.83
N SER A 600 6.53 -16.22 38.15
CA SER A 600 5.27 -16.63 38.79
C SER A 600 5.09 -18.14 38.84
N LYS A 601 5.94 -18.92 38.19
CA LYS A 601 5.83 -20.36 37.96
C LYS A 601 4.46 -20.80 37.37
N LYS A 602 3.73 -19.85 36.77
CA LYS A 602 2.42 -20.10 36.14
C LYS A 602 2.62 -20.77 34.80
N GLU A 603 2.04 -21.93 34.57
CA GLU A 603 1.94 -22.57 33.27
C GLU A 603 0.87 -21.84 32.42
N PHE A 604 1.20 -21.54 31.17
CA PHE A 604 0.30 -20.87 30.26
C PHE A 604 -0.71 -21.84 29.68
N SER A 605 -1.96 -21.41 29.61
CA SER A 605 -3.00 -22.07 28.83
C SER A 605 -2.72 -21.98 27.33
N LYS A 606 -3.36 -22.83 26.52
CA LYS A 606 -3.25 -22.78 25.06
C LYS A 606 -3.57 -21.40 24.48
N HIS A 607 -4.58 -20.72 25.05
CA HIS A 607 -4.95 -19.37 24.64
C HIS A 607 -3.83 -18.37 24.94
N GLU A 608 -3.24 -18.44 26.12
CA GLU A 608 -2.15 -17.55 26.52
C GLU A 608 -0.89 -17.78 25.66
N ILE A 609 -0.55 -19.04 25.32
CA ILE A 609 0.53 -19.35 24.38
C ILE A 609 0.24 -18.79 22.99
N SER A 610 -0.97 -19.01 22.50
CA SER A 610 -1.40 -18.47 21.19
C SER A 610 -1.32 -16.95 21.16
N SER A 611 -1.79 -16.28 22.21
CA SER A 611 -1.72 -14.82 22.33
C SER A 611 -0.27 -14.33 22.45
N LEU A 612 0.59 -15.05 23.17
CA LEU A 612 2.01 -14.73 23.25
C LEU A 612 2.68 -14.75 21.88
N ILE A 613 2.40 -15.77 21.07
CA ILE A 613 2.97 -15.92 19.72
C ILE A 613 2.43 -14.81 18.79
N ILE A 614 1.12 -14.58 18.78
CA ILE A 614 0.50 -13.57 17.92
C ILE A 614 1.01 -12.18 18.27
N ASN A 615 0.99 -11.82 19.54
CA ASN A 615 1.35 -10.48 20.00
C ASN A 615 2.85 -10.16 19.86
N ASN A 616 3.69 -11.17 19.67
CA ASN A 616 5.13 -10.99 19.55
C ASN A 616 5.70 -11.31 18.16
N ASN A 617 4.87 -11.50 17.15
CA ASN A 617 5.33 -11.66 15.76
C ASN A 617 6.20 -10.48 15.29
N ASN A 618 5.84 -9.26 15.67
CA ASN A 618 6.63 -8.07 15.35
C ASN A 618 8.00 -8.09 16.04
N TYR A 619 8.06 -8.57 17.28
CA TYR A 619 9.34 -8.73 17.99
C TYR A 619 10.31 -9.64 17.23
N ASP A 620 9.83 -10.80 16.77
CA ASP A 620 10.61 -11.74 15.97
C ASP A 620 11.09 -11.10 14.67
N PHE A 621 10.20 -10.43 13.95
CA PHE A 621 10.52 -9.72 12.72
C PHE A 621 11.62 -8.66 12.91
N TYR A 622 11.48 -7.79 13.91
CA TYR A 622 12.51 -6.77 14.17
C TYR A 622 13.80 -7.37 14.68
N MET A 623 13.73 -8.42 15.49
CA MET A 623 14.90 -9.12 15.99
C MET A 623 15.72 -9.67 14.83
N ASP A 624 15.09 -10.40 13.90
CA ASP A 624 15.75 -10.95 12.73
C ASP A 624 16.35 -9.86 11.82
N ARG A 625 15.60 -8.78 11.58
CA ARG A 625 16.04 -7.68 10.73
C ARG A 625 17.25 -6.96 11.32
N ILE A 626 17.19 -6.59 12.59
CA ILE A 626 18.30 -5.90 13.26
C ILE A 626 19.50 -6.82 13.39
N SER A 627 19.29 -8.06 13.79
CA SER A 627 20.34 -9.07 13.88
C SER A 627 21.08 -9.26 12.56
N SER A 628 20.35 -9.33 11.44
CA SER A 628 20.95 -9.45 10.11
C SER A 628 21.72 -8.19 9.71
N ASN A 629 21.20 -7.01 9.94
CA ASN A 629 21.84 -5.75 9.56
C ASN A 629 23.11 -5.46 10.34
N TYR A 630 23.13 -5.81 11.62
CA TYR A 630 24.32 -5.62 12.48
C TYR A 630 25.20 -6.88 12.60
N MET A 631 24.85 -7.97 11.90
CA MET A 631 25.52 -9.27 11.97
C MET A 631 25.69 -9.76 13.41
N ILE A 632 24.66 -9.63 14.22
CA ILE A 632 24.62 -10.06 15.63
C ILE A 632 23.70 -11.28 15.73
N ASP A 633 24.14 -12.32 16.43
CA ASP A 633 23.26 -13.44 16.75
C ASP A 633 22.02 -12.94 17.52
N PRO A 634 20.79 -13.30 17.13
CA PRO A 634 19.56 -12.80 17.76
C PRO A 634 19.48 -13.06 19.27
N ILE A 635 19.99 -14.20 19.73
CA ILE A 635 20.01 -14.54 21.16
C ILE A 635 21.01 -13.67 21.91
N LEU A 636 22.16 -13.40 21.30
CA LEU A 636 23.15 -12.48 21.86
C LEU A 636 22.58 -11.06 21.89
N LEU A 637 21.92 -10.61 20.83
CA LEU A 637 21.29 -9.29 20.78
C LEU A 637 20.23 -9.12 21.89
N GLU A 638 19.38 -10.13 22.10
CA GLU A 638 18.41 -10.12 23.19
C GLU A 638 19.10 -10.00 24.57
N ASP A 639 20.16 -10.74 24.82
CA ASP A 639 20.92 -10.66 26.08
C ASP A 639 21.60 -9.28 26.26
N LEU A 640 22.19 -8.72 25.20
CA LEU A 640 22.80 -7.39 25.25
C LEU A 640 21.75 -6.32 25.60
N LEU A 641 20.58 -6.40 25.00
CA LEU A 641 19.49 -5.47 25.28
C LEU A 641 18.92 -5.62 26.69
N LEU A 642 18.84 -6.83 27.22
CA LEU A 642 18.44 -7.07 28.62
C LEU A 642 19.46 -6.51 29.61
N LEU A 643 20.73 -6.50 29.25
CA LEU A 643 21.82 -5.97 30.08
C LEU A 643 22.18 -4.50 29.78
N ARG A 644 21.42 -3.80 28.90
CA ARG A 644 21.74 -2.43 28.48
C ARG A 644 21.98 -1.45 29.62
N ASN A 645 21.16 -1.51 30.66
CA ASN A 645 21.33 -0.65 31.83
C ASN A 645 22.61 -0.95 32.61
N GLU A 646 23.01 -2.22 32.72
CA GLU A 646 24.25 -2.64 33.38
C GLU A 646 25.49 -2.28 32.55
N ALA A 647 25.39 -2.34 31.23
CA ALA A 647 26.45 -2.00 30.29
C ALA A 647 27.03 -0.60 30.55
N TYR A 648 26.18 0.36 30.84
CA TYR A 648 26.58 1.75 31.10
C TYR A 648 26.82 2.08 32.57
N LYS A 649 26.04 1.45 33.49
CA LYS A 649 26.15 1.73 34.94
C LYS A 649 27.23 0.93 35.62
N ASN A 650 27.47 -0.32 35.22
CA ASN A 650 28.42 -1.25 35.82
C ASN A 650 29.05 -2.17 34.77
N PHE A 651 29.99 -1.64 34.00
CA PHE A 651 30.61 -2.36 32.89
C PHE A 651 31.31 -3.68 33.33
N ASN A 652 31.91 -3.72 34.52
CA ASN A 652 32.58 -4.96 34.99
C ASN A 652 31.56 -6.10 35.18
N LYS A 653 30.41 -5.81 35.78
CA LYS A 653 29.32 -6.80 35.93
C LYS A 653 28.76 -7.24 34.58
N PHE A 654 28.55 -6.29 33.66
CA PHE A 654 28.14 -6.58 32.30
C PHE A 654 29.13 -7.53 31.60
N LYS A 655 30.43 -7.18 31.63
CA LYS A 655 31.52 -7.96 31.05
C LYS A 655 31.55 -9.37 31.62
N GLU A 656 31.48 -9.52 32.94
CA GLU A 656 31.46 -10.82 33.62
C GLU A 656 30.26 -11.68 33.18
N THR A 657 29.08 -11.10 33.13
CA THR A 657 27.84 -11.79 32.75
C THR A 657 27.91 -12.27 31.29
N ILE A 658 28.37 -11.44 30.37
CA ILE A 658 28.52 -11.81 28.95
C ILE A 658 29.60 -12.89 28.77
N SER A 659 30.76 -12.68 29.34
CA SER A 659 31.88 -13.63 29.21
C SER A 659 31.59 -15.01 29.84
N LYS A 660 30.77 -15.06 30.91
CA LYS A 660 30.32 -16.31 31.51
C LYS A 660 29.38 -17.10 30.58
N LYS A 661 28.50 -16.41 29.88
CA LYS A 661 27.54 -17.02 28.92
C LYS A 661 28.16 -17.32 27.57
N TYR A 662 29.00 -16.42 27.09
CA TYR A 662 29.63 -16.45 25.76
C TYR A 662 31.15 -16.40 25.92
N LYS A 663 31.77 -17.58 26.22
CA LYS A 663 33.20 -17.70 26.54
C LYS A 663 34.16 -17.22 25.45
N TYR A 664 33.68 -17.11 24.20
CA TYR A 664 34.43 -16.67 23.03
C TYR A 664 34.35 -15.16 22.80
N LEU A 665 33.54 -14.44 23.57
CA LEU A 665 33.39 -12.98 23.40
C LEU A 665 34.30 -12.21 24.38
N LYS A 666 34.94 -11.17 23.86
CA LYS A 666 35.76 -10.22 24.63
C LYS A 666 35.09 -8.84 24.60
N CYS A 667 34.83 -8.26 25.77
CA CYS A 667 34.22 -6.94 25.89
C CYS A 667 35.26 -5.91 26.34
N GLU A 668 35.31 -4.78 25.63
CA GLU A 668 36.15 -3.61 25.93
C GLU A 668 35.30 -2.33 25.87
N LYS A 669 35.50 -1.43 26.82
CA LYS A 669 34.84 -0.14 26.82
C LYS A 669 35.77 0.91 26.22
N LYS A 670 35.31 1.59 25.15
CA LYS A 670 36.00 2.72 24.51
C LYS A 670 35.06 3.91 24.42
N ASN A 671 35.39 4.98 25.14
CA ASN A 671 34.54 6.19 25.21
C ASN A 671 33.09 5.82 25.60
N ASN A 672 32.12 6.21 24.76
CA ASN A 672 30.69 5.94 24.97
C ASN A 672 30.21 4.64 24.33
N SER A 673 31.11 3.80 23.82
CA SER A 673 30.78 2.55 23.13
C SER A 673 31.44 1.34 23.83
N ILE A 674 30.78 0.19 23.75
CA ILE A 674 31.34 -1.07 24.20
C ILE A 674 31.62 -1.91 22.96
N LEU A 675 32.86 -2.29 22.77
CA LEU A 675 33.29 -3.19 21.68
C LEU A 675 33.19 -4.63 22.18
N ILE A 676 32.46 -5.47 21.43
CA ILE A 676 32.30 -6.89 21.72
C ILE A 676 32.89 -7.65 20.54
N ASN A 677 34.09 -8.22 20.77
CA ASN A 677 34.86 -8.93 19.75
C ASN A 677 34.68 -10.43 19.90
N GLY A 678 34.44 -11.14 18.80
CA GLY A 678 34.34 -12.60 18.83
C GLY A 678 34.21 -13.21 17.44
N LEU A 679 34.18 -14.54 17.41
CA LEU A 679 33.96 -15.32 16.20
C LEU A 679 32.45 -15.40 15.93
N VAL A 680 32.03 -15.04 14.72
CA VAL A 680 30.64 -15.22 14.23
C VAL A 680 30.64 -16.41 13.29
N ASN A 681 29.83 -17.43 13.63
CA ASN A 681 29.61 -18.57 12.74
C ASN A 681 28.79 -18.09 11.53
N GLY A 682 29.39 -18.03 10.37
CA GLY A 682 28.74 -17.65 9.11
C GLY A 682 28.58 -18.83 8.16
N ILE A 683 27.71 -18.70 7.16
CA ILE A 683 27.52 -19.69 6.08
C ILE A 683 28.84 -19.98 5.33
N HIS A 684 29.83 -19.10 5.42
CA HIS A 684 31.13 -19.18 4.75
C HIS A 684 32.35 -19.33 5.71
N GLY A 685 32.13 -19.82 6.93
CA GLY A 685 33.16 -20.04 7.95
C GLY A 685 33.20 -18.95 9.04
N ASP A 686 33.99 -19.23 10.08
CA ASP A 686 34.16 -18.36 11.25
C ASP A 686 34.92 -17.08 10.84
N ARG A 687 34.37 -15.92 11.14
CA ARG A 687 35.01 -14.61 10.92
C ARG A 687 35.04 -13.84 12.23
N GLU A 688 36.16 -13.15 12.49
CA GLU A 688 36.20 -12.17 13.58
C GLU A 688 35.28 -11.00 13.24
N HIS A 689 34.36 -10.72 14.15
CA HIS A 689 33.43 -9.60 14.04
C HIS A 689 33.44 -8.77 15.31
N THR A 690 33.38 -7.46 15.16
CA THR A 690 33.29 -6.52 16.28
C THR A 690 31.92 -5.89 16.30
N ILE A 691 31.15 -6.20 17.32
CA ILE A 691 29.85 -5.54 17.59
C ILE A 691 30.11 -4.26 18.34
N ILE A 692 29.61 -3.15 17.84
CA ILE A 692 29.69 -1.85 18.51
C ILE A 692 28.38 -1.60 19.25
N PHE A 693 28.39 -1.85 20.56
CA PHE A 693 27.25 -1.60 21.41
C PHE A 693 27.27 -0.15 21.89
N ASN A 694 26.46 0.70 21.29
CA ASN A 694 26.39 2.14 21.51
C ASN A 694 24.95 2.65 21.37
N ASP A 695 24.76 3.96 21.51
CA ASP A 695 23.46 4.60 21.40
C ASP A 695 22.82 4.38 20.02
N GLN A 696 23.60 4.25 18.98
CA GLN A 696 23.11 4.00 17.61
C GLN A 696 22.46 2.62 17.49
N LEU A 697 23.11 1.57 17.97
CA LEU A 697 22.52 0.23 18.03
C LEU A 697 21.28 0.22 18.94
N LEU A 698 21.32 0.90 20.09
CA LEU A 698 20.18 1.01 20.99
C LEU A 698 19.00 1.72 20.36
N ASN A 699 19.22 2.78 19.59
CA ASN A 699 18.18 3.47 18.85
C ASN A 699 17.54 2.57 17.79
N ALA A 700 18.36 1.81 17.05
CA ALA A 700 17.84 0.82 16.10
C ALA A 700 17.01 -0.27 16.80
N CYS A 701 17.33 -0.62 18.04
CA CYS A 701 16.63 -1.63 18.84
C CYS A 701 15.40 -1.07 19.59
N THR A 702 15.05 0.19 19.45
CA THR A 702 13.87 0.79 20.12
C THR A 702 12.59 -0.01 19.92
N PRO A 703 12.28 -0.60 18.74
CA PRO A 703 11.09 -1.43 18.57
C PRO A 703 11.04 -2.67 19.44
N LEU A 704 12.21 -3.17 19.87
CA LEU A 704 12.34 -4.36 20.71
C LEU A 704 12.15 -4.08 22.21
N LEU A 705 12.45 -2.84 22.64
CA LEU A 705 12.49 -2.48 24.07
C LEU A 705 11.15 -2.70 24.81
N PRO A 706 9.96 -2.37 24.23
CA PRO A 706 8.68 -2.60 24.91
C PRO A 706 8.43 -4.07 25.26
N TYR A 707 8.93 -4.99 24.43
CA TYR A 707 8.81 -6.43 24.67
C TYR A 707 9.79 -6.90 25.75
N LEU A 708 11.00 -6.34 25.75
CA LEU A 708 12.03 -6.65 26.74
C LEU A 708 11.73 -6.07 28.11
N ASP A 709 11.19 -4.86 28.19
CA ASP A 709 10.84 -4.18 29.45
C ASP A 709 9.64 -4.84 30.15
N LYS A 710 8.70 -5.39 29.39
CA LYS A 710 7.64 -6.27 29.89
C LYS A 710 8.19 -7.64 30.32
N SER A 711 9.37 -7.98 29.86
CA SER A 711 10.01 -9.31 29.92
C SER A 711 11.22 -9.38 30.89
N GLU A 712 11.23 -8.68 32.00
CA GLU A 712 11.89 -9.25 33.19
C GLU A 712 11.42 -10.68 33.41
N LYS A 713 10.63 -11.17 32.55
CA LYS A 713 9.85 -12.37 32.42
C LYS A 713 10.58 -13.32 31.51
N ARG A 714 11.40 -14.17 32.11
CA ARG A 714 11.92 -15.32 31.39
C ARG A 714 10.90 -16.44 31.38
N TYR A 715 10.93 -17.25 30.35
CA TYR A 715 9.98 -18.31 30.14
C TYR A 715 10.64 -19.68 30.36
N LEU A 716 9.83 -20.69 30.64
CA LEU A 716 10.19 -22.11 30.59
C LEU A 716 9.45 -22.72 29.40
N LEU A 717 10.17 -23.27 28.43
CA LEU A 717 9.60 -24.07 27.35
C LEU A 717 9.98 -25.54 27.64
N ASN A 718 8.99 -26.38 27.89
CA ASN A 718 9.19 -27.80 28.23
C ASN A 718 10.25 -28.01 29.35
N GLY A 719 10.22 -27.13 30.36
CA GLY A 719 11.17 -27.15 31.49
C GLY A 719 12.51 -26.45 31.25
N LYS A 720 12.84 -26.07 30.02
CA LYS A 720 14.08 -25.35 29.67
C LYS A 720 13.87 -23.83 29.74
N LYS A 721 14.77 -23.12 30.43
CA LYS A 721 14.76 -21.66 30.54
C LYS A 721 15.18 -21.01 29.23
N ILE A 722 14.32 -20.18 28.67
CA ILE A 722 14.53 -19.53 27.38
C ILE A 722 14.07 -18.08 27.40
N GLY A 723 14.50 -17.27 26.39
CA GLY A 723 14.02 -15.93 26.10
C GLY A 723 12.79 -15.95 25.19
N LEU A 724 12.21 -14.75 24.97
CA LEU A 724 11.05 -14.59 24.12
C LEU A 724 11.36 -14.95 22.66
N TYR A 725 12.47 -14.48 22.12
CA TYR A 725 12.91 -14.82 20.77
C TYR A 725 12.99 -16.34 20.54
N GLN A 726 13.53 -17.08 21.52
CA GLN A 726 13.64 -18.54 21.42
C GLN A 726 12.28 -19.25 21.38
N ILE A 727 11.23 -18.72 22.05
CA ILE A 727 9.87 -19.27 21.93
C ILE A 727 9.38 -19.11 20.51
N ILE A 728 9.48 -17.88 19.96
CA ILE A 728 8.96 -17.52 18.65
C ILE A 728 9.74 -18.22 17.54
N SER A 729 11.06 -18.29 17.68
CA SER A 729 11.94 -19.05 16.77
C SER A 729 11.63 -20.55 16.80
N THR A 730 11.36 -21.13 17.99
CA THR A 730 10.95 -22.54 18.10
C THR A 730 9.60 -22.76 17.43
N PHE A 731 8.64 -21.85 17.61
CA PHE A 731 7.35 -21.91 16.91
C PHE A 731 7.52 -21.82 15.39
N ARG A 732 8.32 -20.87 14.90
CA ARG A 732 8.60 -20.68 13.47
C ARG A 732 9.23 -21.92 12.84
N ASN A 733 10.10 -22.60 13.58
CA ASN A 733 10.79 -23.81 13.13
C ASN A 733 10.02 -25.11 13.46
N SER A 734 8.87 -25.04 14.15
CA SER A 734 8.03 -26.18 14.45
C SER A 734 7.07 -26.49 13.30
N GLU A 735 7.60 -27.07 12.23
CA GLU A 735 6.73 -27.63 11.20
C GLU A 735 6.09 -28.93 11.72
N PRO A 736 4.74 -29.05 11.70
CA PRO A 736 4.08 -30.31 11.98
C PRO A 736 4.59 -31.40 11.04
N LYS A 737 4.74 -32.61 11.54
CA LYS A 737 5.11 -33.77 10.73
C LYS A 737 4.05 -33.99 9.63
N ASN A 738 4.49 -34.29 8.39
CA ASN A 738 3.64 -34.54 7.21
C ASN A 738 2.94 -33.30 6.58
N ILE A 739 3.60 -32.15 6.57
CA ILE A 739 3.21 -30.99 5.76
C ILE A 739 3.91 -31.05 4.41
N GLU A 740 3.15 -30.83 3.37
CA GLU A 740 3.63 -30.58 2.02
C GLU A 740 3.15 -29.22 1.55
N ARG A 741 4.05 -28.37 1.05
CA ARG A 741 3.67 -27.18 0.30
C ARG A 741 3.19 -27.62 -1.07
N ALA A 742 2.01 -27.14 -1.48
CA ALA A 742 1.51 -27.41 -2.83
C ALA A 742 2.48 -26.85 -3.88
N LYS A 743 3.00 -27.72 -4.72
CA LYS A 743 3.97 -27.33 -5.79
C LYS A 743 3.27 -26.89 -7.07
N GLY A 744 1.97 -27.12 -7.18
CA GLY A 744 1.13 -26.83 -8.34
C GLY A 744 -0.04 -27.79 -8.43
N LEU A 745 -1.04 -27.43 -9.22
CA LEU A 745 -2.27 -28.20 -9.45
C LEU A 745 -1.99 -29.60 -10.01
N GLY A 746 -0.99 -29.73 -10.85
CA GLY A 746 -0.57 -31.01 -11.44
C GLY A 746 0.00 -32.01 -10.41
N SER A 747 0.25 -31.58 -9.16
CA SER A 747 0.66 -32.46 -8.07
C SER A 747 -0.51 -33.03 -7.26
N LEU A 748 -1.74 -32.56 -7.53
CA LEU A 748 -2.97 -33.02 -6.90
C LEU A 748 -3.55 -34.20 -7.69
N ASN A 749 -4.07 -35.20 -6.98
CA ASN A 749 -4.82 -36.28 -7.61
C ASN A 749 -6.26 -35.82 -7.94
N ASP A 750 -7.00 -36.66 -8.66
CA ASP A 750 -8.35 -36.37 -9.12
C ASP A 750 -9.31 -36.02 -7.97
N LEU A 751 -9.25 -36.75 -6.86
CA LEU A 751 -10.10 -36.48 -5.68
C LEU A 751 -9.72 -35.15 -5.01
N GLU A 752 -8.42 -34.87 -4.87
CA GLU A 752 -7.91 -33.67 -4.22
C GLU A 752 -8.28 -32.41 -5.01
N ILE A 753 -8.12 -32.44 -6.34
CA ILE A 753 -8.50 -31.32 -7.20
C ILE A 753 -10.01 -31.14 -7.28
N GLY A 754 -10.75 -32.25 -7.39
CA GLY A 754 -12.21 -32.24 -7.38
C GLY A 754 -12.78 -31.58 -6.12
N GLU A 755 -12.32 -32.02 -4.95
CA GLU A 755 -12.80 -31.56 -3.67
C GLU A 755 -12.38 -30.11 -3.36
N SER A 756 -11.13 -29.74 -3.63
CA SER A 756 -10.60 -28.43 -3.23
C SER A 756 -10.91 -27.29 -4.22
N THR A 757 -11.10 -27.60 -5.51
CA THR A 757 -11.18 -26.56 -6.56
C THR A 757 -12.43 -26.62 -7.44
N LEU A 758 -13.01 -27.79 -7.69
CA LEU A 758 -14.16 -27.92 -8.58
C LEU A 758 -15.49 -28.00 -7.83
N SER A 759 -15.52 -28.63 -6.63
CA SER A 759 -16.72 -28.78 -5.83
C SER A 759 -17.30 -27.42 -5.42
N PRO A 760 -18.55 -27.08 -5.76
CA PRO A 760 -19.15 -25.82 -5.37
C PRO A 760 -19.24 -25.61 -3.86
N GLU A 761 -19.30 -26.70 -3.08
CA GLU A 761 -19.47 -26.68 -1.63
C GLU A 761 -18.15 -26.32 -0.91
N ASN A 762 -17.01 -26.72 -1.48
CA ASN A 762 -15.71 -26.66 -0.80
C ASN A 762 -14.76 -25.61 -1.39
N ARG A 763 -14.89 -25.29 -2.70
CA ARG A 763 -14.05 -24.33 -3.37
C ARG A 763 -14.25 -22.91 -2.85
N LYS A 764 -13.17 -22.14 -2.75
CA LYS A 764 -13.23 -20.70 -2.49
C LYS A 764 -13.02 -19.93 -3.79
N LEU A 765 -14.01 -19.13 -4.18
CA LEU A 765 -13.95 -18.29 -5.37
C LEU A 765 -13.68 -16.83 -4.98
N LEU A 766 -12.68 -16.24 -5.61
CA LEU A 766 -12.43 -14.79 -5.58
C LEU A 766 -13.11 -14.18 -6.80
N ARG A 767 -14.13 -13.34 -6.59
CA ARG A 767 -14.79 -12.59 -7.66
C ARG A 767 -13.98 -11.36 -8.00
N TYR A 768 -13.76 -11.11 -9.28
CA TYR A 768 -13.05 -9.94 -9.74
C TYR A 768 -13.97 -8.80 -10.14
N THR A 769 -13.63 -7.59 -9.68
CA THR A 769 -14.18 -6.33 -10.17
C THR A 769 -13.17 -5.67 -11.12
N THR A 770 -13.61 -4.66 -11.87
CA THR A 770 -12.70 -3.87 -12.72
C THR A 770 -11.60 -3.17 -11.91
N GLN A 771 -11.88 -2.82 -10.66
CA GLN A 771 -10.93 -2.18 -9.75
C GLN A 771 -9.87 -3.19 -9.27
N ASP A 772 -10.28 -4.39 -8.87
CA ASP A 772 -9.37 -5.44 -8.40
C ASP A 772 -8.34 -5.80 -9.49
N ILE A 773 -8.81 -5.94 -10.75
CA ILE A 773 -7.93 -6.24 -11.87
C ILE A 773 -6.94 -5.09 -12.13
N SER A 774 -7.39 -3.85 -12.01
CA SER A 774 -6.52 -2.69 -12.17
C SER A 774 -5.44 -2.62 -11.09
N ASN A 775 -5.80 -2.91 -9.84
CA ASN A 775 -4.86 -2.96 -8.72
C ASN A 775 -3.83 -4.09 -8.88
N GLU A 776 -4.27 -5.29 -9.27
CA GLU A 776 -3.39 -6.44 -9.53
C GLU A 776 -2.39 -6.15 -10.67
N ILE A 777 -2.84 -5.45 -11.72
CA ILE A 777 -1.97 -5.02 -12.82
C ILE A 777 -0.91 -4.02 -12.35
N GLU A 778 -1.26 -3.10 -11.47
CA GLU A 778 -0.36 -2.09 -10.94
C GLU A 778 0.70 -2.71 -10.02
N GLU A 779 0.30 -3.68 -9.20
CA GLU A 779 1.20 -4.44 -8.34
C GLU A 779 2.26 -5.23 -9.13
N ILE A 780 1.85 -5.88 -10.23
CA ILE A 780 2.79 -6.57 -11.12
C ILE A 780 3.78 -5.59 -11.80
N ARG A 781 3.33 -4.40 -12.17
CA ARG A 781 4.23 -3.37 -12.71
C ARG A 781 5.29 -2.99 -11.68
N ARG A 782 4.91 -2.75 -10.42
CA ARG A 782 5.86 -2.42 -9.34
C ARG A 782 6.90 -3.52 -9.14
N VAL A 783 6.48 -4.78 -9.08
CA VAL A 783 7.41 -5.92 -8.92
C VAL A 783 8.36 -6.05 -10.10
N ASN A 784 7.91 -5.78 -11.32
CA ASN A 784 8.78 -5.82 -12.50
C ASN A 784 9.77 -4.64 -12.53
N ASP A 785 9.33 -3.43 -12.18
CA ASP A 785 10.20 -2.25 -12.11
C ASP A 785 11.28 -2.44 -11.04
N ASP A 786 10.96 -3.05 -9.91
CA ASP A 786 11.95 -3.36 -8.86
C ASP A 786 12.95 -4.44 -9.30
N LYS A 787 12.52 -5.44 -10.06
CA LYS A 787 13.43 -6.44 -10.66
C LYS A 787 14.38 -5.82 -11.69
N PHE A 788 13.92 -4.91 -12.54
CA PHE A 788 14.77 -4.21 -13.50
C PHE A 788 15.80 -3.34 -12.78
N LYS A 789 15.44 -2.62 -11.73
CA LYS A 789 16.36 -1.83 -10.90
C LYS A 789 17.42 -2.68 -10.18
N LEU A 790 17.06 -3.89 -9.72
CA LEU A 790 18.00 -4.85 -9.15
C LEU A 790 19.01 -5.38 -10.19
N ILE A 791 18.59 -5.55 -11.44
CA ILE A 791 19.46 -6.00 -12.53
C ILE A 791 20.37 -4.88 -13.05
N GLU A 792 19.90 -3.63 -13.09
CA GLU A 792 20.71 -2.47 -13.47
C GLU A 792 21.84 -2.14 -12.46
N ASN A 793 21.68 -2.52 -11.20
CA ASN A 793 22.68 -2.32 -10.16
C ASN A 793 23.69 -3.47 -9.98
N VAL A 794 23.55 -4.56 -10.74
CA VAL A 794 24.54 -5.64 -10.76
C VAL A 794 25.56 -5.35 -11.86
N ASP A 795 26.73 -4.89 -11.46
CA ASP A 795 27.88 -4.74 -12.35
C ASP A 795 28.36 -6.12 -12.81
N ILE A 796 27.87 -6.50 -14.00
CA ILE A 796 28.15 -7.81 -14.65
C ILE A 796 29.62 -7.96 -15.04
N SER A 797 30.41 -6.87 -15.02
CA SER A 797 31.83 -6.90 -15.36
C SER A 797 32.71 -7.62 -14.33
N GLN A 798 32.18 -7.96 -13.15
CA GLN A 798 32.90 -8.67 -12.10
C GLN A 798 32.74 -10.21 -12.14
N TYR A 799 31.95 -10.73 -13.08
CA TYR A 799 31.80 -12.18 -13.26
C TYR A 799 32.33 -12.57 -14.63
N GLU A 800 33.61 -12.94 -14.71
CA GLU A 800 34.16 -13.72 -15.82
C GLU A 800 33.57 -15.12 -15.77
N PHE A 801 32.90 -15.52 -16.91
CA PHE A 801 32.46 -16.88 -17.15
C PHE A 801 33.59 -17.71 -17.72
#